data_593be51f8d697c6fe6d09fbd47224250
#
_entry.id   593be51f8d697c6fe6d09fbd47224250
#
_cell.length_a   1.000
_cell.length_b   1.000
_cell.length_c   1.000
_cell.angle_alpha   90.00
_cell.angle_beta   90.00
_cell.angle_gamma   90.00
#
_symmetry.space_group_name_H-M   'P 1'
#
loop_
_entity.id
_entity.type
_entity.pdbx_description
1 polymer ?
#
loop_
_entity_poly.entity_id
_entity_poly.type
_entity_poly.pdbx_seq_one_letter_code
_entity_poly.pdbx_strand_id
1 'polypeptide(L)'
;MAKKTDVSTVLSCILVLFLALIMFIGPLERGLFFREDYLPFFSNSAWLLIGLSIILVIQKHTVWEPVPDLALVILVGLYWLSTLWALNKQEAIDGALKYSTYLGIFLVAKYAARDKKANQFLRWGIVLSGIGAALTGLLAGAGIIEYEAAVVGGRIYGSFQYPNSLAAYSMFVFFVLCHSWLEAEEFKKTWAQWLGRIIFAVSTFMILLVIVLSYSRATWIIFALAVVLYFIFLPREVKGNIFARFVVSIIPVLLVNVPISSGLLDQDYPSVRKYLILGICLAAGLEVLRALLSAVAIPKMEAKRREKKPAETKSQKRTAPVYVWIIVCVLLVGVIVFALTTEAGQNILSKVFPESIVERFASITWKDRNLLARWFATLDAFAISKDYPLGGGAGAWDALYHRYQVTLYWFTEVHNHFAQVLVETGYPGFIAFTAFWILVLIMGLKAWKLARDAHKEIKMKISEDTPEVASEITAEAKPGKGKKGKKKPIPDIYLGPVKEPFDEKTLKKNALLISELIGIAFAVFVLLGHSAVDFDLSLPAIAIALFAGTGSLLGSCEAVLDDDTVKDVLGLKSQAQVSPDGRQTLWRRLFPKEKDLHEEDASKPGPKTQYPQKKGFTEYRYLFDAVTILCLALLIMIPADRYYKGMVYGSQGIYDMYQGNTEQGRQYMEEAMKYDPYTPSYPLDIARTYIQEYFETNDPASAGTAKMYIDLALQISPNSLSSKVTCLQLLDALGYYDEAAEIAYEVTHMIPLHMQFYELLADTSKTALLTHAGQIVVYDLEGEEKEDHMEAIKKYAGWIKEIPERLEERKSRVTGLYEITWNPNTLNTTPTIHLALGQVYFLEGDVQLCLEHLNSALASADLLEETGNWLSALRTVSDVQVTLPEGFQADDEVVQAIASLFGMMVE
;
A
#
# COMPACT_ATOMS: atom_id res chain seq x y z
N MET A 1 27.56 -5.02 40.60
CA MET A 1 26.44 -4.06 40.67
C MET A 1 25.57 -4.26 39.45
N ALA A 2 24.33 -4.75 39.62
CA ALA A 2 23.36 -4.81 38.53
C ALA A 2 23.04 -3.36 38.11
N LYS A 3 23.33 -3.00 36.86
CA LYS A 3 22.89 -1.73 36.30
C LYS A 3 21.36 -1.66 36.50
N LYS A 4 20.87 -0.72 37.31
CA LYS A 4 19.43 -0.40 37.37
C LYS A 4 19.00 -0.12 35.91
N THR A 5 18.13 -0.97 35.39
CA THR A 5 17.53 -0.73 34.08
C THR A 5 16.73 0.55 34.21
N ASP A 6 17.00 1.52 33.35
CA ASP A 6 16.29 2.80 33.37
C ASP A 6 14.78 2.54 33.10
N VAL A 7 13.93 3.13 33.92
CA VAL A 7 12.46 3.01 33.80
C VAL A 7 12.02 3.40 32.38
N SER A 8 12.69 4.39 31.79
CA SER A 8 12.43 4.80 30.39
C SER A 8 12.61 3.66 29.40
N THR A 9 13.73 2.93 29.50
CA THR A 9 13.99 1.76 28.64
C THR A 9 12.92 0.67 28.80
N VAL A 10 12.50 0.39 30.03
CA VAL A 10 11.48 -0.63 30.29
C VAL A 10 10.14 -0.24 29.67
N LEU A 11 9.69 1.01 29.88
CA LEU A 11 8.43 1.49 29.31
C LEU A 11 8.47 1.52 27.79
N SER A 12 9.58 1.95 27.18
CA SER A 12 9.76 1.92 25.72
C SER A 12 9.73 0.48 25.19
N CYS A 13 10.35 -0.47 25.87
CA CYS A 13 10.32 -1.87 25.47
C CYS A 13 8.92 -2.48 25.58
N ILE A 14 8.14 -2.14 26.62
CA ILE A 14 6.75 -2.58 26.76
C ILE A 14 5.92 -2.04 25.60
N LEU A 15 6.03 -0.74 25.29
CA LEU A 15 5.31 -0.10 24.21
C LEU A 15 5.63 -0.77 22.86
N VAL A 16 6.91 -1.07 22.61
CA VAL A 16 7.36 -1.78 21.39
C VAL A 16 6.86 -3.21 21.36
N LEU A 17 6.78 -3.90 22.48
CA LEU A 17 6.26 -5.27 22.52
C LEU A 17 4.79 -5.31 22.06
N PHE A 18 3.96 -4.36 22.53
CA PHE A 18 2.58 -4.24 22.06
C PHE A 18 2.52 -3.85 20.57
N LEU A 19 3.38 -2.92 20.11
CA LEU A 19 3.48 -2.56 18.70
C LEU A 19 3.89 -3.77 17.84
N ALA A 20 4.87 -4.56 18.30
CA ALA A 20 5.31 -5.77 17.61
C ALA A 20 4.19 -6.82 17.50
N LEU A 21 3.37 -6.96 18.55
CA LEU A 21 2.20 -7.85 18.53
C LEU A 21 1.17 -7.40 17.50
N ILE A 22 0.84 -6.10 17.47
CA ILE A 22 -0.06 -5.50 16.50
C ILE A 22 0.49 -5.70 15.08
N MET A 23 1.77 -5.44 14.84
CA MET A 23 2.41 -5.65 13.55
C MET A 23 2.45 -7.12 13.13
N PHE A 24 2.50 -8.07 14.08
CA PHE A 24 2.46 -9.50 13.78
C PHE A 24 1.06 -9.96 13.37
N ILE A 25 0.02 -9.50 14.06
CA ILE A 25 -1.38 -9.88 13.79
C ILE A 25 -1.86 -9.30 12.46
N GLY A 26 -1.59 -8.01 12.18
CA GLY A 26 -2.13 -7.32 11.00
C GLY A 26 -1.92 -8.03 9.66
N PRO A 27 -0.71 -8.50 9.32
CA PRO A 27 -0.49 -9.27 8.09
C PRO A 27 -1.25 -10.61 8.04
N LEU A 28 -1.60 -11.21 9.18
CA LEU A 28 -2.31 -12.49 9.24
C LEU A 28 -3.82 -12.35 9.02
N GLU A 29 -4.37 -11.16 9.23
CA GLU A 29 -5.77 -10.81 9.00
C GLU A 29 -5.93 -10.19 7.59
N ARG A 30 -5.74 -10.96 6.55
CA ARG A 30 -5.87 -10.56 5.12
C ARG A 30 -5.20 -9.22 4.79
N GLY A 31 -4.09 -8.89 5.49
CA GLY A 31 -3.39 -7.60 5.35
C GLY A 31 -4.18 -6.40 5.88
N LEU A 32 -5.26 -6.62 6.62
CA LEU A 32 -6.22 -5.60 7.08
C LEU A 32 -6.89 -4.87 5.90
N PHE A 33 -7.15 -5.57 4.79
CA PHE A 33 -7.76 -4.94 3.62
C PHE A 33 -9.23 -4.64 3.84
N PHE A 34 -9.97 -5.57 4.45
CA PHE A 34 -11.41 -5.46 4.66
C PHE A 34 -11.77 -4.67 5.92
N ARG A 35 -12.94 -4.02 5.88
CA ARG A 35 -13.41 -3.13 6.95
C ARG A 35 -13.58 -3.85 8.29
N GLU A 36 -14.06 -5.08 8.26
CA GLU A 36 -14.20 -5.94 9.44
C GLU A 36 -12.86 -6.28 10.10
N ASP A 37 -11.75 -6.27 9.35
CA ASP A 37 -10.41 -6.56 9.87
C ASP A 37 -9.77 -5.29 10.46
N TYR A 38 -9.82 -4.16 9.74
CA TYR A 38 -9.07 -2.97 10.17
C TYR A 38 -9.76 -2.13 11.24
N LEU A 39 -11.09 -2.05 11.33
CA LEU A 39 -11.75 -1.22 12.34
C LEU A 39 -11.41 -1.66 13.78
N PRO A 40 -11.60 -2.94 14.18
CA PRO A 40 -11.22 -3.39 15.52
C PRO A 40 -9.71 -3.28 15.75
N PHE A 41 -8.91 -3.46 14.69
CA PHE A 41 -7.47 -3.32 14.77
C PHE A 41 -7.05 -1.87 15.05
N PHE A 42 -7.68 -0.87 14.41
CA PHE A 42 -7.39 0.56 14.65
C PHE A 42 -7.79 0.98 16.05
N SER A 43 -8.96 0.55 16.54
CA SER A 43 -9.37 0.79 17.91
C SER A 43 -8.37 0.21 18.91
N ASN A 44 -7.95 -1.04 18.73
CA ASN A 44 -6.94 -1.66 19.59
C ASN A 44 -5.58 -0.95 19.49
N SER A 45 -5.18 -0.47 18.32
CA SER A 45 -3.91 0.26 18.15
C SER A 45 -3.90 1.63 18.86
N ALA A 46 -5.06 2.25 19.07
CA ALA A 46 -5.18 3.52 19.78
C ALA A 46 -4.73 3.43 21.25
N TRP A 47 -4.79 2.24 21.86
CA TRP A 47 -4.24 2.01 23.21
C TRP A 47 -2.73 2.26 23.28
N LEU A 48 -1.98 2.05 22.19
CA LEU A 48 -0.57 2.43 22.13
C LEU A 48 -0.37 3.94 22.30
N LEU A 49 -1.25 4.73 21.71
CA LEU A 49 -1.21 6.20 21.82
C LEU A 49 -1.56 6.67 23.23
N ILE A 50 -2.54 6.04 23.87
CA ILE A 50 -2.88 6.30 25.27
C ILE A 50 -1.67 5.99 26.16
N GLY A 51 -1.02 4.83 25.94
CA GLY A 51 0.20 4.45 26.64
C GLY A 51 1.34 5.45 26.40
N LEU A 52 1.55 5.90 25.16
CA LEU A 52 2.55 6.90 24.83
C LEU A 52 2.25 8.24 25.51
N SER A 53 0.99 8.70 25.50
CA SER A 53 0.57 9.94 26.18
C SER A 53 0.92 9.91 27.66
N ILE A 54 0.62 8.82 28.36
CA ILE A 54 0.97 8.63 29.79
C ILE A 54 2.47 8.67 30.00
N ILE A 55 3.25 7.98 29.15
CA ILE A 55 4.71 7.95 29.23
C ILE A 55 5.31 9.34 29.05
N LEU A 56 4.81 10.14 28.10
CA LEU A 56 5.28 11.52 27.88
C LEU A 56 5.08 12.40 29.10
N VAL A 57 3.95 12.26 29.80
CA VAL A 57 3.69 13.00 31.06
C VAL A 57 4.64 12.57 32.16
N ILE A 58 4.85 11.26 32.38
CA ILE A 58 5.73 10.72 33.44
C ILE A 58 7.19 11.14 33.19
N GLN A 59 7.67 11.05 31.97
CA GLN A 59 9.06 11.30 31.61
C GLN A 59 9.36 12.75 31.24
N LYS A 60 8.33 13.60 31.04
CA LYS A 60 8.44 14.97 30.57
C LYS A 60 9.20 15.09 29.25
N HIS A 61 8.95 14.16 28.33
CA HIS A 61 9.57 14.12 27.01
C HIS A 61 8.62 14.63 25.93
N THR A 62 9.19 15.20 24.87
CA THR A 62 8.48 15.63 23.66
C THR A 62 8.69 14.60 22.54
N VAL A 63 7.74 14.48 21.62
CA VAL A 63 7.83 13.53 20.49
C VAL A 63 7.82 14.22 19.13
N TRP A 64 7.21 15.40 19.01
CA TRP A 64 7.06 16.08 17.73
C TRP A 64 8.37 16.65 17.18
N GLU A 65 8.66 16.32 15.92
CA GLU A 65 9.70 16.95 15.10
C GLU A 65 9.05 17.97 14.15
N PRO A 66 9.40 19.28 14.25
CA PRO A 66 8.63 20.34 13.58
C PRO A 66 8.53 20.22 12.06
N VAL A 67 9.49 19.60 11.39
CA VAL A 67 9.57 19.64 9.93
C VAL A 67 8.96 18.40 9.28
N PRO A 68 9.43 17.15 9.52
CA PRO A 68 8.80 15.99 8.88
C PRO A 68 7.40 15.70 9.41
N ASP A 69 7.19 15.79 10.73
CA ASP A 69 5.90 15.44 11.33
C ASP A 69 4.78 16.37 10.91
N LEU A 70 5.08 17.67 10.71
CA LEU A 70 4.09 18.65 10.24
C LEU A 70 3.50 18.25 8.87
N ALA A 71 4.33 17.76 7.95
CA ALA A 71 3.84 17.31 6.64
C ALA A 71 2.85 16.15 6.78
N LEU A 72 3.14 15.18 7.66
CA LEU A 72 2.25 14.06 7.94
C LEU A 72 0.97 14.50 8.67
N VAL A 73 1.06 15.42 9.62
CA VAL A 73 -0.11 15.99 10.30
C VAL A 73 -1.02 16.74 9.33
N ILE A 74 -0.43 17.54 8.41
CA ILE A 74 -1.19 18.23 7.36
C ILE A 74 -1.92 17.19 6.48
N LEU A 75 -1.25 16.12 6.08
CA LEU A 75 -1.88 15.06 5.28
C LEU A 75 -3.07 14.45 6.01
N VAL A 76 -2.92 14.05 7.28
CA VAL A 76 -4.02 13.52 8.10
C VAL A 76 -5.16 14.53 8.22
N GLY A 77 -4.84 15.80 8.46
CA GLY A 77 -5.82 16.89 8.49
C GLY A 77 -6.60 17.03 7.19
N LEU A 78 -5.92 16.88 6.04
CA LEU A 78 -6.55 16.93 4.73
C LEU A 78 -7.47 15.71 4.47
N TYR A 79 -7.11 14.52 4.93
CA TYR A 79 -8.01 13.35 4.89
C TYR A 79 -9.28 13.59 5.71
N TRP A 80 -9.18 14.13 6.93
CA TRP A 80 -10.36 14.51 7.72
C TRP A 80 -11.16 15.64 7.07
N LEU A 81 -10.50 16.63 6.54
CA LEU A 81 -11.17 17.77 5.88
C LEU A 81 -11.92 17.30 4.62
N SER A 82 -11.34 16.39 3.85
CA SER A 82 -11.96 15.86 2.62
C SER A 82 -13.27 15.13 2.89
N THR A 83 -13.52 14.64 4.10
CA THR A 83 -14.81 14.01 4.46
C THR A 83 -16.01 14.95 4.32
N LEU A 84 -15.78 16.27 4.30
CA LEU A 84 -16.85 17.28 4.18
C LEU A 84 -17.48 17.33 2.78
N TRP A 85 -16.68 17.02 1.73
CA TRP A 85 -17.10 17.02 0.32
C TRP A 85 -16.85 15.70 -0.39
N ALA A 86 -16.58 14.64 0.36
CA ALA A 86 -16.25 13.32 -0.20
C ALA A 86 -17.39 12.76 -1.06
N LEU A 87 -17.03 12.13 -2.17
CA LEU A 87 -17.94 11.41 -3.06
C LEU A 87 -18.52 10.15 -2.41
N ASN A 88 -17.73 9.48 -1.58
CA ASN A 88 -18.14 8.38 -0.72
C ASN A 88 -17.76 8.71 0.72
N LYS A 89 -18.77 9.00 1.54
CA LYS A 89 -18.55 9.46 2.92
C LYS A 89 -17.99 8.38 3.84
N GLN A 90 -18.46 7.15 3.66
CA GLN A 90 -17.97 6.00 4.44
C GLN A 90 -16.47 5.79 4.21
N GLU A 91 -16.05 5.64 2.97
CA GLU A 91 -14.66 5.39 2.62
C GLU A 91 -13.76 6.58 2.97
N ALA A 92 -14.26 7.81 2.85
CA ALA A 92 -13.51 9.00 3.24
C ALA A 92 -13.17 9.02 4.74
N ILE A 93 -14.12 8.63 5.60
CA ILE A 93 -13.88 8.49 7.04
C ILE A 93 -12.90 7.34 7.32
N ASP A 94 -13.09 6.20 6.65
CA ASP A 94 -12.19 5.06 6.78
C ASP A 94 -10.75 5.42 6.35
N GLY A 95 -10.58 6.17 5.26
CA GLY A 95 -9.28 6.72 4.83
C GLY A 95 -8.66 7.66 5.87
N ALA A 96 -9.46 8.54 6.48
CA ALA A 96 -9.00 9.41 7.55
C ALA A 96 -8.57 8.63 8.80
N LEU A 97 -9.27 7.56 9.16
CA LEU A 97 -8.90 6.63 10.23
C LEU A 97 -7.60 5.88 9.91
N LYS A 98 -7.44 5.37 8.68
CA LYS A 98 -6.20 4.73 8.20
C LYS A 98 -4.99 5.64 8.42
N TYR A 99 -5.02 6.85 7.87
CA TYR A 99 -3.90 7.79 7.99
C TYR A 99 -3.67 8.32 9.41
N SER A 100 -4.72 8.48 10.21
CA SER A 100 -4.60 8.80 11.64
C SER A 100 -3.87 7.68 12.40
N THR A 101 -4.19 6.42 12.10
CA THR A 101 -3.53 5.25 12.69
C THR A 101 -2.07 5.19 12.26
N TYR A 102 -1.74 5.46 10.97
CA TYR A 102 -0.36 5.48 10.47
C TYR A 102 0.47 6.56 11.16
N LEU A 103 -0.08 7.77 11.35
CA LEU A 103 0.56 8.82 12.15
C LEU A 103 0.80 8.35 13.59
N GLY A 104 -0.19 7.72 14.21
CA GLY A 104 -0.09 7.19 15.56
C GLY A 104 1.05 6.16 15.70
N ILE A 105 1.08 5.16 14.84
CA ILE A 105 2.11 4.12 14.81
C ILE A 105 3.51 4.71 14.56
N PHE A 106 3.61 5.66 13.62
CA PHE A 106 4.86 6.39 13.37
C PHE A 106 5.38 7.10 14.63
N LEU A 107 4.51 7.81 15.35
CA LEU A 107 4.90 8.53 16.57
C LEU A 107 5.35 7.58 17.69
N VAL A 108 4.61 6.46 17.88
CA VAL A 108 4.96 5.41 18.85
C VAL A 108 6.33 4.80 18.51
N ALA A 109 6.52 4.40 17.26
CA ALA A 109 7.77 3.80 16.80
C ALA A 109 8.94 4.77 16.90
N LYS A 110 8.76 6.03 16.48
CA LYS A 110 9.79 7.09 16.58
C LYS A 110 10.20 7.37 18.02
N TYR A 111 9.21 7.45 18.93
CA TYR A 111 9.50 7.66 20.34
C TYR A 111 10.29 6.47 20.92
N ALA A 112 9.82 5.26 20.73
CA ALA A 112 10.44 4.06 21.25
C ALA A 112 11.84 3.82 20.67
N ALA A 113 12.05 4.12 19.40
CA ALA A 113 13.32 3.94 18.69
C ALA A 113 14.46 4.85 19.18
N ARG A 114 14.17 5.84 20.04
CA ARG A 114 15.20 6.61 20.77
C ARG A 114 16.00 5.75 21.75
N ASP A 115 15.39 4.71 22.31
CA ASP A 115 16.11 3.72 23.09
C ASP A 115 16.65 2.63 22.18
N LYS A 116 17.96 2.36 22.27
CA LYS A 116 18.65 1.40 21.40
C LYS A 116 18.07 -0.01 21.48
N LYS A 117 17.67 -0.48 22.70
CA LYS A 117 17.08 -1.80 22.89
C LYS A 117 15.65 -1.85 22.34
N ALA A 118 14.87 -0.82 22.62
CA ALA A 118 13.53 -0.72 22.07
C ALA A 118 13.55 -0.70 20.54
N ASN A 119 14.46 0.05 19.90
CA ASN A 119 14.63 0.04 18.44
C ASN A 119 15.04 -1.35 17.91
N GLN A 120 15.88 -2.08 18.63
CA GLN A 120 16.22 -3.47 18.30
C GLN A 120 14.98 -4.39 18.36
N PHE A 121 14.16 -4.29 19.41
CA PHE A 121 12.91 -5.05 19.52
C PHE A 121 11.90 -4.67 18.42
N LEU A 122 11.84 -3.40 18.06
CA LEU A 122 10.98 -2.95 16.94
C LEU A 122 11.39 -3.61 15.63
N ARG A 123 12.69 -3.64 15.31
CA ARG A 123 13.20 -4.34 14.12
C ARG A 123 12.90 -5.83 14.14
N TRP A 124 13.04 -6.47 15.30
CA TRP A 124 12.68 -7.89 15.44
C TRP A 124 11.18 -8.13 15.29
N GLY A 125 10.34 -7.20 15.75
CA GLY A 125 8.90 -7.22 15.50
C GLY A 125 8.57 -7.17 14.01
N ILE A 126 9.23 -6.29 13.25
CA ILE A 126 9.12 -6.21 11.78
C ILE A 126 9.53 -7.53 11.14
N VAL A 127 10.67 -8.10 11.54
CA VAL A 127 11.17 -9.37 11.00
C VAL A 127 10.21 -10.51 11.30
N LEU A 128 9.72 -10.61 12.54
CA LEU A 128 8.80 -11.66 12.96
C LEU A 128 7.47 -11.59 12.21
N SER A 129 6.96 -10.37 12.00
CA SER A 129 5.75 -10.11 11.22
C SER A 129 5.89 -10.62 9.76
N GLY A 130 7.01 -10.32 9.11
CA GLY A 130 7.27 -10.81 7.75
C GLY A 130 7.45 -12.32 7.67
N ILE A 131 8.10 -12.92 8.68
CA ILE A 131 8.22 -14.38 8.78
C ILE A 131 6.83 -15.01 8.93
N GLY A 132 5.94 -14.44 9.75
CA GLY A 132 4.58 -14.91 9.92
C GLY A 132 3.81 -14.93 8.59
N ALA A 133 3.82 -13.82 7.87
CA ALA A 133 3.17 -13.71 6.55
C ALA A 133 3.75 -14.70 5.52
N ALA A 134 5.08 -14.85 5.49
CA ALA A 134 5.75 -15.81 4.60
C ALA A 134 5.39 -17.26 4.96
N LEU A 135 5.39 -17.60 6.25
CA LEU A 135 5.04 -18.94 6.73
C LEU A 135 3.60 -19.32 6.37
N THR A 136 2.63 -18.40 6.49
CA THR A 136 1.24 -18.67 6.11
C THR A 136 1.17 -19.16 4.67
N GLY A 137 1.82 -18.48 3.72
CA GLY A 137 1.83 -18.89 2.32
C GLY A 137 2.57 -20.22 2.08
N LEU A 138 3.73 -20.41 2.73
CA LEU A 138 4.53 -21.62 2.56
C LEU A 138 3.87 -22.85 3.20
N LEU A 139 3.25 -22.71 4.37
CA LEU A 139 2.56 -23.81 5.06
C LEU A 139 1.25 -24.17 4.36
N ALA A 140 0.50 -23.20 3.85
CA ALA A 140 -0.68 -23.43 3.03
C ALA A 140 -0.30 -24.14 1.72
N GLY A 141 0.74 -23.68 1.03
CA GLY A 141 1.28 -24.35 -0.17
C GLY A 141 1.81 -25.76 0.08
N ALA A 142 2.25 -26.04 1.29
CA ALA A 142 2.64 -27.38 1.72
C ALA A 142 1.46 -28.25 2.20
N GLY A 143 0.23 -27.73 2.21
CA GLY A 143 -0.97 -28.43 2.69
C GLY A 143 -0.92 -28.77 4.20
N ILE A 144 -0.24 -27.92 5.00
CA ILE A 144 -0.13 -28.08 6.46
C ILE A 144 -1.23 -27.27 7.16
N ILE A 145 -1.59 -26.11 6.63
CA ILE A 145 -2.68 -25.27 7.09
C ILE A 145 -3.63 -24.97 5.93
N GLU A 146 -4.88 -24.75 6.24
CA GLU A 146 -5.85 -24.19 5.32
C GLU A 146 -5.91 -22.67 5.54
N TYR A 147 -5.70 -21.89 4.49
CA TYR A 147 -5.87 -20.44 4.50
C TYR A 147 -6.38 -20.03 3.12
N GLU A 148 -7.55 -19.38 3.12
CA GLU A 148 -8.23 -18.99 1.90
C GLU A 148 -7.34 -18.16 0.97
N ALA A 149 -7.33 -18.52 -0.31
CA ALA A 149 -6.56 -17.83 -1.35
C ALA A 149 -5.05 -17.65 -1.06
N ALA A 150 -4.45 -18.40 -0.12
CA ALA A 150 -3.02 -18.31 0.18
C ALA A 150 -2.14 -18.78 -0.98
N VAL A 151 -2.65 -19.67 -1.84
CA VAL A 151 -2.02 -20.15 -3.07
C VAL A 151 -3.05 -20.19 -4.18
N VAL A 152 -2.78 -19.49 -5.29
CA VAL A 152 -3.67 -19.43 -6.45
C VAL A 152 -2.85 -19.63 -7.72
N GLY A 153 -3.22 -20.60 -8.55
CA GLY A 153 -2.54 -20.89 -9.82
C GLY A 153 -1.03 -21.12 -9.67
N GLY A 154 -0.62 -21.85 -8.63
CA GLY A 154 0.79 -22.14 -8.33
C GLY A 154 1.61 -20.97 -7.78
N ARG A 155 0.99 -19.81 -7.53
CA ARG A 155 1.63 -18.61 -6.94
C ARG A 155 1.31 -18.52 -5.46
N ILE A 156 2.27 -18.07 -4.66
CA ILE A 156 2.06 -17.79 -3.24
C ILE A 156 1.51 -16.37 -3.06
N TYR A 157 0.31 -16.27 -2.49
CA TYR A 157 -0.39 -15.03 -2.12
C TYR A 157 -0.24 -14.77 -0.60
N GLY A 158 -0.04 -15.85 0.18
CA GLY A 158 0.09 -15.82 1.63
C GLY A 158 -1.12 -15.25 2.33
N SER A 159 -0.92 -14.70 3.52
CA SER A 159 -1.99 -14.10 4.30
C SER A 159 -2.53 -12.78 3.73
N PHE A 160 -1.80 -12.14 2.82
CA PHE A 160 -2.29 -10.91 2.14
C PHE A 160 -3.32 -11.19 1.04
N GLN A 161 -3.48 -12.44 0.61
CA GLN A 161 -4.31 -12.82 -0.53
C GLN A 161 -3.97 -12.05 -1.83
N TYR A 162 -2.80 -11.40 -1.86
CA TYR A 162 -2.28 -10.65 -3.00
C TYR A 162 -0.76 -10.81 -3.14
N PRO A 163 -0.27 -11.45 -4.22
CA PRO A 163 1.12 -11.89 -4.29
C PRO A 163 2.13 -10.75 -4.47
N ASN A 164 1.74 -9.63 -5.11
CA ASN A 164 2.65 -8.50 -5.28
C ASN A 164 2.93 -7.81 -3.94
N SER A 165 1.90 -7.59 -3.12
CA SER A 165 2.04 -6.97 -1.81
C SER A 165 2.77 -7.87 -0.82
N LEU A 166 2.56 -9.20 -0.85
CA LEU A 166 3.37 -10.13 -0.07
C LEU A 166 4.85 -10.06 -0.46
N ALA A 167 5.15 -9.97 -1.76
CA ALA A 167 6.51 -9.85 -2.26
C ALA A 167 7.16 -8.52 -1.87
N ALA A 168 6.43 -7.40 -2.00
CA ALA A 168 6.88 -6.08 -1.59
C ALA A 168 7.16 -6.01 -0.08
N TYR A 169 6.27 -6.58 0.72
CA TYR A 169 6.46 -6.70 2.17
C TYR A 169 7.68 -7.58 2.52
N SER A 170 7.83 -8.71 1.85
CA SER A 170 8.99 -9.59 2.00
C SER A 170 10.30 -8.87 1.64
N MET A 171 10.31 -8.04 0.62
CA MET A 171 11.45 -7.22 0.23
C MET A 171 11.79 -6.16 1.31
N PHE A 172 10.80 -5.50 1.89
CA PHE A 172 10.97 -4.61 3.03
C PHE A 172 11.61 -5.34 4.22
N VAL A 173 11.07 -6.48 4.60
CA VAL A 173 11.58 -7.30 5.71
C VAL A 173 13.01 -7.79 5.46
N PHE A 174 13.36 -8.15 4.23
CA PHE A 174 14.70 -8.61 3.86
C PHE A 174 15.80 -7.62 4.26
N PHE A 175 15.63 -6.32 3.99
CA PHE A 175 16.65 -5.32 4.33
C PHE A 175 16.79 -5.10 5.84
N VAL A 176 15.69 -5.16 6.61
CA VAL A 176 15.74 -5.14 8.08
C VAL A 176 16.44 -6.39 8.61
N LEU A 177 16.15 -7.55 8.03
CA LEU A 177 16.71 -8.85 8.41
C LEU A 177 18.22 -8.89 8.21
N CYS A 178 18.76 -8.31 7.14
CA CYS A 178 20.19 -8.25 6.86
C CYS A 178 20.98 -7.61 8.01
N HIS A 179 20.49 -6.53 8.62
CA HIS A 179 21.13 -5.92 9.79
C HIS A 179 20.90 -6.77 11.06
N SER A 180 19.67 -7.22 11.32
CA SER A 180 19.34 -8.01 12.51
C SER A 180 20.17 -9.31 12.60
N TRP A 181 20.52 -9.89 11.46
CA TRP A 181 21.42 -11.05 11.42
C TRP A 181 22.84 -10.72 11.87
N LEU A 182 23.36 -9.50 11.61
CA LEU A 182 24.66 -9.06 12.13
C LEU A 182 24.61 -8.89 13.67
N GLU A 183 23.51 -8.39 14.20
CA GLU A 183 23.32 -8.24 15.66
C GLU A 183 23.38 -9.57 16.41
N ALA A 184 22.96 -10.69 15.78
CA ALA A 184 23.03 -12.02 16.40
C ALA A 184 24.47 -12.44 16.76
N GLU A 185 25.48 -11.91 16.07
CA GLU A 185 26.90 -12.17 16.41
C GLU A 185 27.36 -11.49 17.70
N GLU A 186 26.66 -10.45 18.13
CA GLU A 186 26.99 -9.69 19.34
C GLU A 186 26.28 -10.24 20.60
N PHE A 187 25.51 -11.34 20.48
CA PHE A 187 24.86 -11.95 21.64
C PHE A 187 25.93 -12.50 22.60
N LYS A 188 25.72 -12.27 23.91
CA LYS A 188 26.72 -12.61 24.94
C LYS A 188 26.93 -14.11 25.10
N LYS A 189 25.89 -14.94 24.86
CA LYS A 189 25.93 -16.38 25.05
C LYS A 189 26.17 -17.10 23.73
N THR A 190 27.15 -17.98 23.65
CA THR A 190 27.52 -18.71 22.43
C THR A 190 26.34 -19.50 21.82
N TRP A 191 25.52 -20.15 22.68
CA TRP A 191 24.35 -20.87 22.17
C TRP A 191 23.32 -19.92 21.51
N ALA A 192 23.14 -18.71 22.06
CA ALA A 192 22.24 -17.70 21.49
C ALA A 192 22.77 -17.16 20.15
N GLN A 193 24.10 -17.02 20.01
CA GLN A 193 24.71 -16.66 18.72
C GLN A 193 24.42 -17.71 17.66
N TRP A 194 24.60 -19.00 17.97
CA TRP A 194 24.34 -20.09 17.03
C TRP A 194 22.86 -20.19 16.68
N LEU A 195 22.00 -20.14 17.68
CA LEU A 195 20.55 -20.16 17.47
C LEU A 195 20.10 -18.97 16.58
N GLY A 196 20.56 -17.76 16.89
CA GLY A 196 20.27 -16.57 16.12
C GLY A 196 20.73 -16.69 14.67
N ARG A 197 21.96 -17.16 14.41
CA ARG A 197 22.49 -17.37 13.07
C ARG A 197 21.61 -18.33 12.24
N ILE A 198 21.19 -19.45 12.83
CA ILE A 198 20.34 -20.44 12.15
C ILE A 198 18.96 -19.88 11.89
N ILE A 199 18.32 -19.26 12.88
CA ILE A 199 16.99 -18.64 12.72
C ILE A 199 17.01 -17.60 11.60
N PHE A 200 17.98 -16.68 11.62
CA PHE A 200 18.04 -15.63 10.59
C PHE A 200 18.38 -16.18 9.19
N ALA A 201 19.20 -17.26 9.10
CA ALA A 201 19.48 -17.90 7.82
C ALA A 201 18.22 -18.53 7.22
N VAL A 202 17.47 -19.29 8.02
CA VAL A 202 16.21 -19.92 7.62
C VAL A 202 15.16 -18.87 7.29
N SER A 203 15.05 -17.79 8.08
CA SER A 203 14.13 -16.69 7.82
C SER A 203 14.45 -15.98 6.49
N THR A 204 15.73 -15.71 6.22
CA THR A 204 16.16 -15.10 4.96
C THR A 204 15.86 -16.02 3.77
N PHE A 205 16.09 -17.32 3.91
CA PHE A 205 15.71 -18.31 2.89
C PHE A 205 14.20 -18.26 2.61
N MET A 206 13.34 -18.29 3.64
CA MET A 206 11.89 -18.26 3.46
C MET A 206 11.42 -16.97 2.80
N ILE A 207 11.92 -15.81 3.22
CA ILE A 207 11.62 -14.51 2.62
C ILE A 207 12.03 -14.47 1.15
N LEU A 208 13.23 -14.92 0.80
CA LEU A 208 13.68 -14.97 -0.59
C LEU A 208 12.88 -15.96 -1.43
N LEU A 209 12.52 -17.12 -0.86
CA LEU A 209 11.69 -18.12 -1.53
C LEU A 209 10.30 -17.55 -1.86
N VAL A 210 9.67 -16.83 -0.92
CA VAL A 210 8.37 -16.19 -1.14
C VAL A 210 8.46 -15.09 -2.21
N ILE A 211 9.53 -14.27 -2.22
CA ILE A 211 9.77 -13.29 -3.29
C ILE A 211 9.80 -13.98 -4.67
N VAL A 212 10.45 -15.12 -4.78
CA VAL A 212 10.51 -15.88 -6.05
C VAL A 212 9.14 -16.47 -6.40
N LEU A 213 8.50 -17.18 -5.47
CA LEU A 213 7.23 -17.89 -5.69
C LEU A 213 5.99 -16.98 -5.77
N SER A 214 6.13 -15.68 -5.47
CA SER A 214 5.07 -14.70 -5.71
C SER A 214 4.87 -14.39 -7.18
N TYR A 215 5.86 -14.65 -8.04
CA TYR A 215 5.86 -14.29 -9.46
C TYR A 215 5.63 -12.79 -9.74
N SER A 216 6.00 -11.90 -8.80
CA SER A 216 5.87 -10.45 -8.96
C SER A 216 7.05 -9.87 -9.75
N ARG A 217 6.82 -9.56 -11.02
CA ARG A 217 7.84 -9.00 -11.95
C ARG A 217 8.42 -7.68 -11.44
N ALA A 218 7.55 -6.78 -10.97
CA ALA A 218 7.96 -5.47 -10.43
C ALA A 218 8.88 -5.65 -9.21
N THR A 219 8.49 -6.52 -8.27
CA THR A 219 9.31 -6.82 -7.09
C THR A 219 10.67 -7.39 -7.47
N TRP A 220 10.77 -8.32 -8.42
CA TRP A 220 12.05 -8.90 -8.82
C TRP A 220 13.01 -7.85 -9.36
N ILE A 221 12.53 -6.93 -10.23
CA ILE A 221 13.34 -5.86 -10.81
C ILE A 221 13.81 -4.88 -9.72
N ILE A 222 12.86 -4.40 -8.90
CA ILE A 222 13.14 -3.44 -7.83
C ILE A 222 14.08 -4.06 -6.79
N PHE A 223 13.86 -5.32 -6.41
CA PHE A 223 14.68 -6.05 -5.44
C PHE A 223 16.12 -6.24 -5.93
N ALA A 224 16.31 -6.68 -7.17
CA ALA A 224 17.64 -6.85 -7.75
C ALA A 224 18.42 -5.53 -7.77
N LEU A 225 17.78 -4.43 -8.21
CA LEU A 225 18.39 -3.10 -8.20
C LEU A 225 18.71 -2.63 -6.78
N ALA A 226 17.76 -2.81 -5.85
CA ALA A 226 17.92 -2.41 -4.46
C ALA A 226 19.05 -3.18 -3.76
N VAL A 227 19.18 -4.49 -3.99
CA VAL A 227 20.28 -5.30 -3.44
C VAL A 227 21.63 -4.78 -3.91
N VAL A 228 21.78 -4.46 -5.21
CA VAL A 228 23.02 -3.91 -5.76
C VAL A 228 23.36 -2.57 -5.10
N LEU A 229 22.39 -1.66 -5.05
CA LEU A 229 22.57 -0.34 -4.41
C LEU A 229 22.89 -0.50 -2.92
N TYR A 230 22.19 -1.38 -2.20
CA TYR A 230 22.45 -1.68 -0.79
C TYR A 230 23.91 -2.07 -0.56
N PHE A 231 24.45 -2.99 -1.37
CA PHE A 231 25.86 -3.38 -1.27
C PHE A 231 26.82 -2.22 -1.61
N ILE A 232 26.46 -1.26 -2.45
CA ILE A 232 27.29 -0.08 -2.73
C ILE A 232 27.46 0.78 -1.49
N PHE A 233 26.37 1.04 -0.75
CA PHE A 233 26.36 1.94 0.39
C PHE A 233 26.96 1.33 1.67
N LEU A 234 26.98 0.00 1.83
CA LEU A 234 27.50 -0.67 3.01
C LEU A 234 29.00 -0.43 3.28
N PRO A 235 29.42 -0.30 4.56
CA PRO A 235 30.82 -0.30 4.96
C PRO A 235 31.52 -1.61 4.58
N ARG A 236 32.82 -1.54 4.27
CA ARG A 236 33.61 -2.69 3.85
C ARG A 236 33.69 -3.75 4.94
N GLU A 237 33.69 -3.33 6.19
CA GLU A 237 33.86 -4.16 7.40
C GLU A 237 32.72 -5.17 7.59
N VAL A 238 31.50 -4.83 7.10
CA VAL A 238 30.31 -5.71 7.20
C VAL A 238 29.86 -6.27 5.85
N LYS A 239 30.25 -5.62 4.73
CA LYS A 239 29.83 -5.98 3.38
C LYS A 239 30.09 -7.44 3.01
N GLY A 240 31.30 -7.96 3.28
CA GLY A 240 31.66 -9.34 2.97
C GLY A 240 30.85 -10.36 3.76
N ASN A 241 30.52 -10.05 5.02
CA ASN A 241 29.72 -10.92 5.87
C ASN A 241 28.26 -10.98 5.39
N ILE A 242 27.66 -9.82 5.08
CA ILE A 242 26.28 -9.74 4.54
C ILE A 242 26.21 -10.46 3.18
N PHE A 243 27.21 -10.27 2.31
CA PHE A 243 27.25 -10.94 1.02
C PHE A 243 27.31 -12.46 1.16
N ALA A 244 28.19 -12.98 2.03
CA ALA A 244 28.30 -14.41 2.28
C ALA A 244 26.97 -15.01 2.80
N ARG A 245 26.26 -14.27 3.66
CA ARG A 245 24.93 -14.68 4.16
C ARG A 245 23.85 -14.64 3.10
N PHE A 246 23.86 -13.62 2.23
CA PHE A 246 22.99 -13.59 1.06
C PHE A 246 23.19 -14.84 0.18
N VAL A 247 24.45 -15.19 -0.09
CA VAL A 247 24.81 -16.40 -0.88
C VAL A 247 24.32 -17.68 -0.18
N VAL A 248 24.52 -17.79 1.12
CA VAL A 248 24.05 -18.93 1.92
C VAL A 248 22.54 -19.12 1.84
N SER A 249 21.79 -18.03 1.78
CA SER A 249 20.32 -18.09 1.73
C SER A 249 19.77 -18.24 0.32
N ILE A 250 20.42 -17.67 -0.71
CA ILE A 250 19.93 -17.75 -2.10
C ILE A 250 20.20 -19.12 -2.73
N ILE A 251 21.30 -19.82 -2.38
CA ILE A 251 21.61 -21.14 -2.91
C ILE A 251 20.48 -22.16 -2.65
N PRO A 252 19.97 -22.33 -1.42
CA PRO A 252 18.81 -23.21 -1.16
C PRO A 252 17.60 -22.83 -2.00
N VAL A 253 17.30 -21.50 -2.14
CA VAL A 253 16.18 -21.05 -2.97
C VAL A 253 16.32 -21.53 -4.41
N LEU A 254 17.49 -21.34 -5.03
CA LEU A 254 17.76 -21.77 -6.41
C LEU A 254 17.63 -23.28 -6.59
N LEU A 255 17.97 -24.08 -5.56
CA LEU A 255 17.89 -25.54 -5.61
C LEU A 255 16.46 -26.07 -5.45
N VAL A 256 15.61 -25.41 -4.65
CA VAL A 256 14.29 -25.94 -4.32
C VAL A 256 13.14 -25.23 -5.03
N ASN A 257 13.36 -24.06 -5.68
CA ASN A 257 12.28 -23.31 -6.28
C ASN A 257 11.53 -24.05 -7.40
N VAL A 258 12.28 -24.79 -8.26
CA VAL A 258 11.68 -25.55 -9.37
C VAL A 258 10.73 -26.64 -8.87
N PRO A 259 11.16 -27.59 -8.02
CA PRO A 259 10.27 -28.63 -7.55
C PRO A 259 9.13 -28.12 -6.63
N ILE A 260 9.36 -27.03 -5.87
CA ILE A 260 8.28 -26.40 -5.10
C ILE A 260 7.27 -25.75 -6.04
N SER A 261 7.71 -25.02 -7.05
CA SER A 261 6.83 -24.34 -8.02
C SER A 261 5.95 -25.34 -8.77
N SER A 262 6.53 -26.43 -9.28
CA SER A 262 5.76 -27.51 -9.93
C SER A 262 4.77 -28.15 -8.96
N GLY A 263 5.22 -28.49 -7.74
CA GLY A 263 4.33 -29.06 -6.73
C GLY A 263 3.18 -28.16 -6.31
N LEU A 264 3.39 -26.83 -6.30
CA LEU A 264 2.31 -25.85 -6.05
C LEU A 264 1.30 -25.82 -7.20
N LEU A 265 1.76 -25.91 -8.46
CA LEU A 265 0.92 -25.92 -9.63
C LEU A 265 0.08 -27.20 -9.70
N ASP A 266 0.72 -28.34 -9.46
CA ASP A 266 0.11 -29.67 -9.52
C ASP A 266 -0.62 -30.06 -8.23
N GLN A 267 -0.61 -29.22 -7.20
CA GLN A 267 -1.14 -29.48 -5.85
C GLN A 267 -0.52 -30.71 -5.17
N ASP A 268 0.73 -31.04 -5.51
CA ASP A 268 1.50 -32.12 -4.89
C ASP A 268 2.11 -31.67 -3.55
N TYR A 269 1.26 -31.57 -2.53
CA TYR A 269 1.64 -31.16 -1.18
C TYR A 269 2.80 -31.97 -0.57
N PRO A 270 2.88 -33.31 -0.74
CA PRO A 270 4.03 -34.10 -0.27
C PRO A 270 5.35 -33.64 -0.87
N SER A 271 5.39 -33.34 -2.17
CA SER A 271 6.57 -32.83 -2.86
C SER A 271 6.95 -31.45 -2.32
N VAL A 272 6.00 -30.52 -2.22
CA VAL A 272 6.23 -29.18 -1.65
C VAL A 272 6.82 -29.28 -0.23
N ARG A 273 6.24 -30.11 0.66
CA ARG A 273 6.76 -30.34 2.02
C ARG A 273 8.20 -30.85 2.02
N LYS A 274 8.47 -31.86 1.20
CA LYS A 274 9.81 -32.46 1.09
C LYS A 274 10.86 -31.42 0.72
N TYR A 275 10.60 -30.62 -0.32
CA TYR A 275 11.58 -29.64 -0.81
C TYR A 275 11.65 -28.39 0.08
N LEU A 276 10.57 -28.00 0.75
CA LEU A 276 10.59 -26.93 1.75
C LEU A 276 11.48 -27.32 2.95
N ILE A 277 11.32 -28.54 3.48
CA ILE A 277 12.18 -29.07 4.57
C ILE A 277 13.64 -29.15 4.09
N LEU A 278 13.88 -29.63 2.88
CA LEU A 278 15.23 -29.68 2.30
C LEU A 278 15.84 -28.28 2.24
N GLY A 279 15.10 -27.27 1.77
CA GLY A 279 15.57 -25.88 1.70
C GLY A 279 15.92 -25.31 3.07
N ILE A 280 15.09 -25.57 4.10
CA ILE A 280 15.35 -25.17 5.49
C ILE A 280 16.63 -25.83 6.01
N CYS A 281 16.78 -27.13 5.80
CA CYS A 281 17.98 -27.88 6.22
C CYS A 281 19.25 -27.39 5.51
N LEU A 282 19.15 -27.09 4.20
CA LEU A 282 20.27 -26.54 3.43
C LEU A 282 20.65 -25.14 3.92
N ALA A 283 19.69 -24.23 4.17
CA ALA A 283 19.98 -22.90 4.68
C ALA A 283 20.65 -22.94 6.06
N ALA A 284 20.14 -23.77 6.96
CA ALA A 284 20.74 -23.98 8.28
C ALA A 284 22.14 -24.60 8.17
N GLY A 285 22.31 -25.67 7.37
CA GLY A 285 23.58 -26.38 7.20
C GLY A 285 24.66 -25.51 6.55
N LEU A 286 24.31 -24.75 5.50
CA LEU A 286 25.25 -23.83 4.85
C LEU A 286 25.67 -22.67 5.77
N GLU A 287 24.79 -22.17 6.63
CA GLU A 287 25.17 -21.14 7.62
C GLU A 287 26.11 -21.71 8.69
N VAL A 288 25.86 -22.92 9.17
CA VAL A 288 26.78 -23.62 10.09
C VAL A 288 28.15 -23.80 9.41
N LEU A 289 28.20 -24.27 8.17
CA LEU A 289 29.44 -24.43 7.41
C LEU A 289 30.18 -23.09 7.23
N ARG A 290 29.44 -22.03 6.83
CA ARG A 290 30.01 -20.67 6.70
C ARG A 290 30.62 -20.18 8.01
N ALA A 291 29.90 -20.36 9.11
CA ALA A 291 30.36 -19.91 10.43
C ALA A 291 31.61 -20.69 10.88
N LEU A 292 31.68 -22.00 10.66
CA LEU A 292 32.87 -22.83 10.94
C LEU A 292 34.05 -22.40 10.07
N LEU A 293 33.82 -22.21 8.75
CA LEU A 293 34.87 -21.75 7.84
C LEU A 293 35.40 -20.38 8.23
N SER A 294 34.53 -19.46 8.64
CA SER A 294 34.94 -18.13 9.11
C SER A 294 35.77 -18.18 10.39
N ALA A 295 35.45 -19.09 11.30
CA ALA A 295 36.19 -19.25 12.54
C ALA A 295 37.59 -19.90 12.36
N VAL A 296 37.76 -20.76 11.35
CA VAL A 296 39.00 -21.53 11.18
C VAL A 296 39.87 -20.98 10.04
N ALA A 297 39.29 -20.68 8.89
CA ALA A 297 40.02 -20.34 7.67
C ALA A 297 40.48 -18.87 7.64
N ILE A 298 39.67 -17.90 8.12
CA ILE A 298 40.01 -16.50 8.07
C ILE A 298 41.25 -16.17 8.91
N PRO A 299 41.35 -16.57 10.19
CA PRO A 299 42.55 -16.33 11.00
C PRO A 299 43.81 -16.92 10.38
N LYS A 300 43.74 -18.15 9.82
CA LYS A 300 44.89 -18.79 9.15
C LYS A 300 45.30 -18.07 7.87
N MET A 301 44.36 -17.57 7.10
CA MET A 301 44.65 -16.79 5.88
C MET A 301 45.23 -15.40 6.22
N GLU A 302 44.77 -14.76 7.24
CA GLU A 302 45.31 -13.46 7.70
C GLU A 302 46.72 -13.64 8.28
N ALA A 303 46.97 -14.67 9.10
CA ALA A 303 48.30 -14.98 9.58
C ALA A 303 49.27 -15.25 8.41
N LYS A 304 48.88 -16.05 7.42
CA LYS A 304 49.67 -16.34 6.22
C LYS A 304 49.88 -15.12 5.30
N ARG A 305 48.97 -14.16 5.35
CA ARG A 305 49.06 -12.90 4.59
C ARG A 305 49.95 -11.88 5.29
N ARG A 306 50.03 -11.92 6.61
CA ARG A 306 50.98 -11.14 7.43
C ARG A 306 52.43 -11.65 7.22
N GLU A 307 52.62 -12.96 7.13
CA GLU A 307 53.91 -13.57 6.87
C GLU A 307 54.48 -13.32 5.42
N LYS A 308 53.58 -13.13 4.44
CA LYS A 308 53.96 -12.95 3.02
C LYS A 308 54.18 -11.53 2.54
N LYS A 309 53.98 -10.49 3.37
CA LYS A 309 54.26 -9.10 2.99
C LYS A 309 55.50 -8.58 3.69
N PRO A 310 56.67 -8.45 2.96
CA PRO A 310 57.70 -7.48 3.33
C PRO A 310 57.12 -6.06 3.23
N ALA A 311 57.65 -5.14 4.04
CA ALA A 311 57.25 -3.73 4.08
C ALA A 311 57.39 -3.05 2.72
N GLU A 312 56.41 -3.18 1.87
CA GLU A 312 56.30 -2.42 0.63
C GLU A 312 55.18 -1.37 0.77
N THR A 313 55.62 -0.14 0.51
CA THR A 313 54.91 1.11 0.30
C THR A 313 53.39 0.99 0.16
N LYS A 314 52.67 1.63 1.10
CA LYS A 314 51.20 1.85 1.06
C LYS A 314 50.79 2.54 -0.23
N SER A 315 50.55 1.80 -1.30
CA SER A 315 49.69 2.29 -2.37
C SER A 315 48.30 2.48 -1.77
N GLN A 316 47.89 3.74 -1.60
CA GLN A 316 46.48 4.11 -1.37
C GLN A 316 45.65 3.39 -2.43
N LYS A 317 44.96 2.26 -2.03
CA LYS A 317 43.97 1.66 -2.91
C LYS A 317 42.87 2.69 -3.13
N ARG A 318 42.97 3.38 -4.28
CA ARG A 318 41.92 4.31 -4.76
C ARG A 318 40.58 3.58 -4.71
N THR A 319 39.68 4.05 -3.90
CA THR A 319 38.28 3.63 -3.96
C THR A 319 37.80 3.88 -5.37
N ALA A 320 37.20 2.89 -6.00
CA ALA A 320 36.58 3.08 -7.30
C ALA A 320 35.60 4.27 -7.19
N PRO A 321 35.70 5.25 -8.06
CA PRO A 321 34.81 6.42 -8.03
C PRO A 321 33.36 6.02 -8.19
N VAL A 322 32.45 6.82 -7.71
CA VAL A 322 30.98 6.53 -7.72
C VAL A 322 30.49 6.16 -9.14
N TYR A 323 31.05 6.79 -10.18
CA TYR A 323 30.67 6.49 -11.57
C TYR A 323 30.99 5.03 -11.98
N VAL A 324 32.03 4.39 -11.41
CA VAL A 324 32.33 2.98 -11.69
C VAL A 324 31.19 2.09 -11.17
N TRP A 325 30.63 2.42 -10.02
CA TRP A 325 29.49 1.68 -9.47
C TRP A 325 28.19 1.95 -10.25
N ILE A 326 28.01 3.17 -10.75
CA ILE A 326 26.92 3.49 -11.68
C ILE A 326 27.07 2.65 -12.96
N ILE A 327 28.26 2.55 -13.52
CA ILE A 327 28.55 1.70 -14.69
C ILE A 327 28.25 0.21 -14.36
N VAL A 328 28.67 -0.29 -13.19
CA VAL A 328 28.36 -1.66 -12.76
C VAL A 328 26.86 -1.88 -12.64
N CYS A 329 26.11 -0.92 -12.08
CA CYS A 329 24.65 -0.99 -12.03
C CYS A 329 24.02 -1.01 -13.42
N VAL A 330 24.47 -0.13 -14.32
CA VAL A 330 24.00 -0.07 -15.71
C VAL A 330 24.31 -1.38 -16.45
N LEU A 331 25.52 -1.92 -16.27
CA LEU A 331 25.90 -3.21 -16.86
C LEU A 331 25.06 -4.35 -16.29
N LEU A 332 24.77 -4.33 -14.99
CA LEU A 332 23.95 -5.36 -14.33
C LEU A 332 22.49 -5.29 -14.79
N VAL A 333 21.96 -4.09 -14.93
CA VAL A 333 20.65 -3.86 -15.56
C VAL A 333 20.67 -4.34 -17.01
N GLY A 334 21.75 -4.05 -17.77
CA GLY A 334 21.93 -4.53 -19.12
C GLY A 334 21.99 -6.06 -19.22
N VAL A 335 22.69 -6.73 -18.28
CA VAL A 335 22.72 -8.19 -18.20
C VAL A 335 21.33 -8.76 -17.84
N ILE A 336 20.62 -8.14 -16.91
CA ILE A 336 19.26 -8.53 -16.57
C ILE A 336 18.34 -8.38 -17.80
N VAL A 337 18.38 -7.24 -18.46
CA VAL A 337 17.61 -6.99 -19.69
C VAL A 337 17.99 -8.01 -20.77
N PHE A 338 19.26 -8.26 -21.01
CA PHE A 338 19.73 -9.27 -21.95
C PHE A 338 19.20 -10.67 -21.60
N ALA A 339 19.30 -11.05 -20.34
CA ALA A 339 18.83 -12.36 -19.86
C ALA A 339 17.29 -12.52 -20.01
N LEU A 340 16.56 -11.41 -19.90
CA LEU A 340 15.09 -11.41 -19.98
C LEU A 340 14.56 -11.31 -21.42
N THR A 341 15.29 -10.63 -22.32
CA THR A 341 14.77 -10.26 -23.65
C THR A 341 15.36 -11.06 -24.81
N THR A 342 16.41 -11.84 -24.59
CA THR A 342 17.05 -12.64 -25.65
C THR A 342 16.86 -14.14 -25.44
N GLU A 343 16.70 -14.89 -26.56
CA GLU A 343 16.62 -16.36 -26.52
C GLU A 343 17.81 -17.02 -25.81
N ALA A 344 19.01 -16.49 -26.03
CA ALA A 344 20.23 -16.99 -25.37
C ALA A 344 20.17 -16.79 -23.85
N GLY A 345 19.66 -15.63 -23.41
CA GLY A 345 19.46 -15.32 -22.01
C GLY A 345 18.38 -16.21 -21.37
N GLN A 346 17.25 -16.38 -22.04
CA GLN A 346 16.14 -17.21 -21.60
C GLN A 346 16.55 -18.70 -21.50
N ASN A 347 17.35 -19.19 -22.44
CA ASN A 347 17.94 -20.54 -22.39
C ASN A 347 18.91 -20.77 -21.21
N ILE A 348 19.58 -19.72 -20.75
CA ILE A 348 20.39 -19.77 -19.52
C ILE A 348 19.48 -19.77 -18.29
N LEU A 349 18.46 -18.92 -18.28
CA LEU A 349 17.50 -18.83 -17.17
C LEU A 349 16.68 -20.12 -16.99
N SER A 350 16.27 -20.79 -18.07
CA SER A 350 15.50 -22.05 -18.01
C SER A 350 16.25 -23.22 -17.35
N LYS A 351 17.59 -23.13 -17.26
CA LYS A 351 18.40 -24.11 -16.52
C LYS A 351 18.36 -23.90 -15.00
N VAL A 352 17.94 -22.73 -14.55
CA VAL A 352 17.98 -22.31 -13.13
C VAL A 352 16.59 -22.07 -12.56
N PHE A 353 15.66 -21.62 -13.40
CA PHE A 353 14.29 -21.28 -13.02
C PHE A 353 13.28 -22.14 -13.77
N PRO A 354 12.07 -22.39 -13.20
CA PRO A 354 10.97 -23.04 -13.90
C PRO A 354 10.63 -22.29 -15.20
N GLU A 355 10.12 -23.05 -16.17
CA GLU A 355 9.68 -22.49 -17.46
C GLU A 355 8.65 -21.37 -17.26
N SER A 356 7.72 -21.54 -16.33
CA SER A 356 6.73 -20.54 -15.95
C SER A 356 7.33 -19.20 -15.46
N ILE A 357 8.49 -19.23 -14.78
CA ILE A 357 9.23 -18.03 -14.39
C ILE A 357 9.90 -17.40 -15.62
N VAL A 358 10.51 -18.22 -16.48
CA VAL A 358 11.21 -17.76 -17.68
C VAL A 358 10.24 -17.12 -18.66
N GLU A 359 9.09 -17.75 -18.91
CA GLU A 359 8.02 -17.19 -19.73
C GLU A 359 7.48 -15.86 -19.16
N ARG A 360 7.36 -15.78 -17.84
CA ARG A 360 6.91 -14.57 -17.18
C ARG A 360 7.92 -13.42 -17.29
N PHE A 361 9.21 -13.73 -17.35
CA PHE A 361 10.23 -12.76 -17.70
C PHE A 361 10.19 -12.38 -19.18
N ALA A 362 10.04 -13.36 -20.07
CA ALA A 362 9.93 -13.13 -21.51
C ALA A 362 8.73 -12.26 -21.89
N SER A 363 7.64 -12.33 -21.09
CA SER A 363 6.46 -11.51 -21.30
C SER A 363 6.62 -10.04 -20.87
N ILE A 364 7.76 -9.64 -20.29
CA ILE A 364 8.01 -8.24 -19.93
C ILE A 364 8.29 -7.44 -21.21
N THR A 365 7.27 -6.83 -21.75
CA THR A 365 7.34 -5.94 -22.91
C THR A 365 6.68 -4.62 -22.58
N TRP A 366 7.04 -3.55 -23.28
CA TRP A 366 6.37 -2.25 -23.18
C TRP A 366 4.89 -2.30 -23.64
N LYS A 367 4.49 -3.37 -24.30
CA LYS A 367 3.12 -3.65 -24.75
C LYS A 367 2.39 -4.63 -23.82
N ASP A 368 2.93 -4.95 -22.65
CA ASP A 368 2.24 -5.80 -21.67
C ASP A 368 0.93 -5.12 -21.23
N ARG A 369 -0.20 -5.83 -21.39
CA ARG A 369 -1.54 -5.30 -21.10
C ARG A 369 -1.68 -4.82 -19.65
N ASN A 370 -1.10 -5.55 -18.70
CA ASN A 370 -1.18 -5.17 -17.28
C ASN A 370 -0.35 -3.92 -16.98
N LEU A 371 0.82 -3.78 -17.63
CA LEU A 371 1.66 -2.58 -17.49
C LEU A 371 0.96 -1.36 -18.07
N LEU A 372 0.40 -1.51 -19.28
CA LEU A 372 -0.35 -0.43 -19.93
C LEU A 372 -1.60 -0.04 -19.15
N ALA A 373 -2.37 -1.00 -18.63
CA ALA A 373 -3.55 -0.71 -17.81
C ALA A 373 -3.20 0.11 -16.56
N ARG A 374 -2.12 -0.23 -15.86
CA ARG A 374 -1.62 0.55 -14.70
C ARG A 374 -1.15 1.96 -15.09
N TRP A 375 -0.51 2.06 -16.26
CA TRP A 375 -0.11 3.35 -16.80
C TRP A 375 -1.33 4.22 -17.12
N PHE A 376 -2.35 3.65 -17.79
CA PHE A 376 -3.58 4.35 -18.10
C PHE A 376 -4.34 4.76 -16.83
N ALA A 377 -4.44 3.87 -15.83
CA ALA A 377 -5.02 4.23 -14.54
C ALA A 377 -4.30 5.42 -13.87
N THR A 378 -2.97 5.49 -14.00
CA THR A 378 -2.21 6.64 -13.51
C THR A 378 -2.53 7.91 -14.29
N LEU A 379 -2.70 7.84 -15.63
CA LEU A 379 -3.09 8.99 -16.45
C LEU A 379 -4.52 9.44 -16.12
N ASP A 380 -5.45 8.50 -15.93
CA ASP A 380 -6.82 8.79 -15.55
C ASP A 380 -6.90 9.44 -14.15
N ALA A 381 -6.05 9.02 -13.21
CA ALA A 381 -5.91 9.69 -11.91
C ALA A 381 -5.46 11.17 -12.05
N PHE A 382 -4.53 11.45 -12.96
CA PHE A 382 -4.15 12.82 -13.28
C PHE A 382 -5.28 13.61 -13.99
N ALA A 383 -6.09 12.95 -14.81
CA ALA A 383 -7.25 13.60 -15.43
C ALA A 383 -8.29 13.95 -14.36
N ILE A 384 -8.62 13.02 -13.45
CA ILE A 384 -9.51 13.25 -12.31
C ILE A 384 -9.03 14.43 -11.46
N SER A 385 -7.73 14.52 -11.19
CA SER A 385 -7.18 15.57 -10.32
C SER A 385 -7.32 16.99 -10.88
N LYS A 386 -7.52 17.13 -12.19
CA LYS A 386 -7.79 18.45 -12.80
C LYS A 386 -9.19 18.96 -12.47
N ASP A 387 -10.18 18.05 -12.44
CA ASP A 387 -11.56 18.38 -12.12
C ASP A 387 -11.78 18.42 -10.59
N TYR A 388 -10.98 17.64 -9.84
CA TYR A 388 -11.01 17.55 -8.38
C TYR A 388 -9.68 17.99 -7.75
N PRO A 389 -9.27 19.27 -7.84
CA PRO A 389 -7.96 19.74 -7.37
C PRO A 389 -7.75 19.64 -5.85
N LEU A 390 -8.82 19.54 -5.06
CA LEU A 390 -8.81 19.29 -3.61
C LEU A 390 -9.05 17.82 -3.26
N GLY A 391 -9.17 16.96 -4.28
CA GLY A 391 -9.51 15.55 -4.14
C GLY A 391 -10.99 15.29 -3.89
N GLY A 392 -11.42 14.06 -4.10
CA GLY A 392 -12.82 13.62 -3.88
C GLY A 392 -13.04 12.84 -2.58
N GLY A 393 -12.07 12.83 -1.66
CA GLY A 393 -12.06 11.97 -0.47
C GLY A 393 -11.51 10.58 -0.78
N ALA A 394 -11.19 9.78 0.26
CA ALA A 394 -10.86 8.37 0.04
C ALA A 394 -12.08 7.67 -0.59
N GLY A 395 -11.81 6.68 -1.46
CA GLY A 395 -12.85 6.06 -2.30
C GLY A 395 -13.22 6.85 -3.55
N ALA A 396 -12.69 8.06 -3.76
CA ALA A 396 -13.00 8.85 -4.96
C ALA A 396 -12.53 8.20 -6.25
N TRP A 397 -11.47 7.38 -6.20
CA TRP A 397 -11.02 6.63 -7.35
C TRP A 397 -12.12 5.70 -7.86
N ASP A 398 -12.64 4.83 -7.02
CA ASP A 398 -13.67 3.85 -7.38
C ASP A 398 -14.95 4.53 -7.91
N ALA A 399 -15.32 5.66 -7.32
CA ALA A 399 -16.49 6.43 -7.76
C ALA A 399 -16.30 7.12 -9.14
N LEU A 400 -15.07 7.40 -9.57
CA LEU A 400 -14.83 8.27 -10.71
C LEU A 400 -14.14 7.61 -11.91
N TYR A 401 -13.23 6.65 -11.69
CA TYR A 401 -12.28 6.23 -12.72
C TYR A 401 -12.93 5.71 -13.99
N HIS A 402 -14.06 5.01 -13.88
CA HIS A 402 -14.80 4.50 -15.03
C HIS A 402 -15.23 5.61 -16.01
N ARG A 403 -15.55 6.79 -15.46
CA ARG A 403 -15.96 7.95 -16.28
C ARG A 403 -14.79 8.50 -17.12
N TYR A 404 -13.55 8.36 -16.62
CA TYR A 404 -12.34 8.89 -17.26
C TYR A 404 -11.63 7.87 -18.15
N GLN A 405 -11.99 6.58 -18.03
CA GLN A 405 -11.38 5.52 -18.83
C GLN A 405 -11.55 5.74 -20.34
N VAL A 406 -10.46 5.50 -21.06
CA VAL A 406 -10.47 5.39 -22.53
C VAL A 406 -10.48 3.92 -22.97
N THR A 407 -9.98 3.01 -22.16
CA THR A 407 -9.93 1.57 -22.39
C THR A 407 -10.43 0.83 -21.17
N LEU A 408 -11.07 -0.31 -21.37
CA LEU A 408 -11.64 -1.09 -20.29
C LEU A 408 -10.56 -1.76 -19.44
N TYR A 409 -10.51 -1.44 -18.17
CA TYR A 409 -9.80 -2.14 -17.12
C TYR A 409 -10.61 -2.04 -15.81
N TRP A 410 -10.37 -2.95 -14.89
CA TRP A 410 -11.08 -3.01 -13.60
C TRP A 410 -10.08 -2.94 -12.45
N PHE A 411 -10.00 -1.78 -11.78
CA PHE A 411 -9.11 -1.53 -10.65
C PHE A 411 -9.84 -0.82 -9.53
N THR A 412 -10.03 -1.48 -8.41
CA THR A 412 -10.61 -0.87 -7.20
C THR A 412 -9.70 0.18 -6.56
N GLU A 413 -8.39 0.14 -6.86
CA GLU A 413 -7.36 1.05 -6.37
C GLU A 413 -6.44 1.48 -7.50
N VAL A 414 -5.93 2.70 -7.47
CA VAL A 414 -4.87 3.11 -8.41
C VAL A 414 -3.61 2.29 -8.13
N HIS A 415 -3.12 1.56 -9.12
CA HIS A 415 -1.85 0.83 -8.98
C HIS A 415 -0.64 1.77 -8.94
N ASN A 416 -0.79 2.89 -8.21
CA ASN A 416 0.20 3.90 -7.91
C ASN A 416 -0.30 4.70 -6.69
N HIS A 417 0.25 4.42 -5.53
CA HIS A 417 -0.24 5.04 -4.29
C HIS A 417 -0.08 6.56 -4.24
N PHE A 418 0.91 7.13 -4.95
CA PHE A 418 1.05 8.59 -5.06
C PHE A 418 -0.12 9.20 -5.85
N ALA A 419 -0.53 8.54 -6.91
CA ALA A 419 -1.69 8.94 -7.69
C ALA A 419 -3.00 8.72 -6.91
N GLN A 420 -3.07 7.66 -6.08
CA GLN A 420 -4.19 7.43 -5.16
C GLN A 420 -4.37 8.62 -4.20
N VAL A 421 -3.29 9.02 -3.50
CA VAL A 421 -3.32 10.19 -2.59
C VAL A 421 -3.71 11.48 -3.35
N LEU A 422 -3.29 11.62 -4.61
CA LEU A 422 -3.65 12.77 -5.44
C LEU A 422 -5.15 12.81 -5.73
N VAL A 423 -5.77 11.68 -6.07
CA VAL A 423 -7.23 11.61 -6.31
C VAL A 423 -8.02 11.85 -5.03
N GLU A 424 -7.55 11.31 -3.90
CA GLU A 424 -8.26 11.35 -2.63
C GLU A 424 -8.18 12.72 -1.94
N THR A 425 -7.00 13.36 -1.92
CA THR A 425 -6.74 14.59 -1.16
C THR A 425 -6.26 15.76 -2.01
N GLY A 426 -6.27 15.59 -3.33
CA GLY A 426 -5.87 16.60 -4.29
C GLY A 426 -4.39 16.97 -4.23
N TYR A 427 -4.06 18.08 -4.90
CA TYR A 427 -2.67 18.59 -4.92
C TYR A 427 -2.12 18.91 -3.52
N PRO A 428 -2.90 19.48 -2.57
CA PRO A 428 -2.36 19.74 -1.23
C PRO A 428 -1.91 18.48 -0.49
N GLY A 429 -2.71 17.40 -0.55
CA GLY A 429 -2.35 16.14 0.10
C GLY A 429 -1.19 15.44 -0.59
N PHE A 430 -1.18 15.43 -1.92
CA PHE A 430 -0.05 14.91 -2.70
C PHE A 430 1.27 15.61 -2.35
N ILE A 431 1.25 16.95 -2.22
CA ILE A 431 2.44 17.73 -1.83
C ILE A 431 2.85 17.36 -0.39
N ALA A 432 1.91 17.29 0.55
CA ALA A 432 2.20 16.93 1.94
C ALA A 432 2.78 15.51 2.06
N PHE A 433 2.20 14.53 1.36
CA PHE A 433 2.68 13.15 1.31
C PHE A 433 4.10 13.06 0.73
N THR A 434 4.32 13.67 -0.43
CA THR A 434 5.62 13.66 -1.10
C THR A 434 6.67 14.39 -0.27
N ALA A 435 6.32 15.55 0.31
CA ALA A 435 7.22 16.32 1.17
C ALA A 435 7.65 15.52 2.41
N PHE A 436 6.74 14.79 3.05
CA PHE A 436 7.08 13.92 4.18
C PHE A 436 8.20 12.93 3.81
N TRP A 437 8.04 12.20 2.71
CA TRP A 437 9.03 11.20 2.29
C TRP A 437 10.36 11.82 1.83
N ILE A 438 10.33 12.97 1.15
CA ILE A 438 11.54 13.71 0.79
C ILE A 438 12.29 14.16 2.04
N LEU A 439 11.60 14.69 3.04
CA LEU A 439 12.21 15.13 4.29
C LEU A 439 12.83 13.96 5.08
N VAL A 440 12.15 12.82 5.16
CA VAL A 440 12.70 11.60 5.78
C VAL A 440 13.96 11.13 5.03
N LEU A 441 13.94 11.13 3.69
CA LEU A 441 15.11 10.79 2.86
C LEU A 441 16.30 11.73 3.13
N ILE A 442 16.06 13.03 3.14
CA ILE A 442 17.09 14.04 3.41
C ILE A 442 17.72 13.83 4.79
N MET A 443 16.90 13.56 5.82
CA MET A 443 17.38 13.28 7.18
C MET A 443 18.23 12.00 7.23
N GLY A 444 17.76 10.93 6.60
CA GLY A 444 18.50 9.66 6.50
C GLY A 444 19.85 9.82 5.77
N LEU A 445 19.86 10.50 4.64
CA LEU A 445 21.09 10.78 3.87
C LEU A 445 22.09 11.64 4.66
N LYS A 446 21.61 12.62 5.41
CA LYS A 446 22.47 13.47 6.26
C LYS A 446 23.09 12.68 7.41
N ALA A 447 22.28 11.87 8.12
CA ALA A 447 22.75 11.00 9.20
C ALA A 447 23.75 9.96 8.67
N TRP A 448 23.48 9.34 7.51
CA TRP A 448 24.41 8.43 6.87
C TRP A 448 25.73 9.11 6.51
N LYS A 449 25.70 10.35 5.96
CA LYS A 449 26.91 11.11 5.64
C LYS A 449 27.76 11.35 6.88
N LEU A 450 27.15 11.78 7.99
CA LEU A 450 27.85 12.00 9.26
C LEU A 450 28.48 10.70 9.78
N ALA A 451 27.73 9.60 9.83
CA ALA A 451 28.24 8.31 10.27
C ALA A 451 29.40 7.80 9.40
N ARG A 452 29.30 7.98 8.08
CA ARG A 452 30.34 7.59 7.12
C ARG A 452 31.61 8.45 7.26
N ASP A 453 31.47 9.76 7.49
CA ASP A 453 32.60 10.65 7.65
C ASP A 453 33.33 10.36 8.98
N ALA A 454 32.56 10.06 10.08
CA ALA A 454 33.15 9.55 11.32
C ALA A 454 33.89 8.21 11.11
N HIS A 455 33.33 7.30 10.32
CA HIS A 455 33.95 6.00 9.99
C HIS A 455 35.30 6.16 9.28
N LYS A 456 35.40 7.13 8.36
CA LYS A 456 36.68 7.44 7.67
C LYS A 456 37.71 7.98 8.65
N GLU A 457 37.32 8.91 9.52
CA GLU A 457 38.19 9.54 10.49
C GLU A 457 38.71 8.53 11.52
N ILE A 458 37.82 7.66 12.07
CA ILE A 458 38.24 6.56 12.97
C ILE A 458 39.31 5.69 12.27
N LYS A 459 39.09 5.37 11.00
CA LYS A 459 40.02 4.55 10.21
C LYS A 459 41.37 5.23 9.99
N MET A 460 41.39 6.53 9.79
CA MET A 460 42.65 7.32 9.67
C MET A 460 43.41 7.30 11.00
N LYS A 461 42.74 7.58 12.13
CA LYS A 461 43.37 7.58 13.46
C LYS A 461 43.94 6.22 13.86
N ILE A 462 43.23 5.11 13.58
CA ILE A 462 43.78 3.76 13.78
C ILE A 462 45.04 3.53 12.94
N SER A 463 45.15 4.13 11.74
CA SER A 463 46.32 3.98 10.88
C SER A 463 47.51 4.84 11.33
N GLU A 464 47.26 5.93 12.03
CA GLU A 464 48.30 6.82 12.58
C GLU A 464 48.87 6.28 13.92
N ASP A 465 48.02 5.64 14.74
CA ASP A 465 48.44 5.05 16.04
C ASP A 465 49.18 3.71 15.87
N THR A 466 49.39 3.20 14.64
CA THR A 466 50.13 1.96 14.44
C THR A 466 51.64 2.18 14.71
N PRO A 467 52.32 1.38 15.53
CA PRO A 467 53.69 1.63 16.00
C PRO A 467 54.79 1.85 14.92
N GLU A 468 54.56 1.52 13.67
CA GLU A 468 55.49 1.73 12.55
C GLU A 468 55.71 3.20 12.25
N VAL A 469 54.75 4.10 12.52
CA VAL A 469 54.89 5.55 12.28
C VAL A 469 55.66 6.23 13.42
N ALA A 470 55.49 5.71 14.68
CA ALA A 470 56.23 6.20 15.84
C ALA A 470 57.75 5.90 15.78
N SER A 471 58.15 4.85 15.03
CA SER A 471 59.56 4.52 14.85
C SER A 471 60.26 5.40 13.82
N GLU A 472 59.57 6.00 12.83
CA GLU A 472 60.16 6.93 11.88
C GLU A 472 60.39 8.33 12.49
N ILE A 473 59.49 8.78 13.36
CA ILE A 473 59.65 10.09 14.06
C ILE A 473 60.81 10.03 15.11
N THR A 474 61.11 8.90 15.65
CA THR A 474 62.22 8.72 16.59
C THR A 474 63.56 8.45 15.90
N ALA A 475 63.56 8.10 14.62
CA ALA A 475 64.79 7.82 13.86
C ALA A 475 65.53 9.10 13.32
N GLU A 476 64.86 10.26 13.26
CA GLU A 476 65.51 11.52 12.77
C GLU A 476 66.24 12.33 13.86
N ALA A 477 66.16 11.91 15.13
CA ALA A 477 66.88 12.57 16.23
C ALA A 477 68.27 11.93 16.45
N LYS A 478 69.25 12.26 15.61
CA LYS A 478 70.69 11.93 15.86
C LYS A 478 71.17 12.66 17.10
N PRO A 479 71.88 11.96 18.04
CA PRO A 479 72.38 12.59 19.24
C PRO A 479 73.60 13.45 18.96
N GLY A 480 73.43 14.78 19.04
CA GLY A 480 74.54 15.72 19.08
C GLY A 480 75.21 15.63 20.46
N LYS A 481 76.56 15.40 20.48
CA LYS A 481 77.42 15.47 21.63
C LYS A 481 77.51 16.92 22.17
N GLY A 482 77.09 17.15 23.42
CA GLY A 482 77.38 18.47 24.04
C GLY A 482 76.81 18.71 25.43
N LYS A 483 77.68 18.66 26.42
CA LYS A 483 77.74 19.36 27.73
C LYS A 483 76.66 19.14 28.77
N LYS A 484 77.13 18.61 29.91
CA LYS A 484 76.46 18.54 31.21
C LYS A 484 75.94 19.91 31.66
N GLY A 485 74.60 20.08 31.71
CA GLY A 485 73.91 21.18 32.37
C GLY A 485 72.86 20.62 33.34
N LYS A 486 72.78 21.23 34.55
CA LYS A 486 71.93 20.83 35.66
C LYS A 486 70.45 20.71 35.27
N LYS A 487 69.80 19.54 35.51
CA LYS A 487 68.38 19.35 35.38
C LYS A 487 67.57 20.23 36.33
N LYS A 488 66.76 21.14 35.84
CA LYS A 488 65.63 21.73 36.60
C LYS A 488 64.47 20.72 36.51
N PRO A 489 63.63 20.55 37.54
CA PRO A 489 62.45 19.69 37.49
C PRO A 489 61.46 20.27 36.43
N ILE A 490 61.02 19.43 35.56
CA ILE A 490 59.96 19.71 34.61
C ILE A 490 58.65 19.78 35.43
N PRO A 491 57.83 20.84 35.33
CA PRO A 491 56.52 20.87 36.00
C PRO A 491 55.67 19.67 35.50
N ASP A 492 54.96 18.99 36.40
CA ASP A 492 53.97 18.01 36.07
C ASP A 492 52.91 18.64 35.13
N ILE A 493 53.04 18.38 33.84
CA ILE A 493 51.99 18.69 32.88
C ILE A 493 50.87 17.71 33.21
N TYR A 494 49.78 18.22 33.75
CA TYR A 494 48.52 17.53 33.93
C TYR A 494 48.03 17.08 32.56
N LEU A 495 48.44 15.87 32.15
CA LEU A 495 47.85 15.18 31.00
C LEU A 495 46.46 14.83 31.43
N GLY A 496 45.46 15.55 30.95
CA GLY A 496 44.06 15.19 31.07
C GLY A 496 43.87 13.71 30.73
N PRO A 497 42.75 13.08 31.11
CA PRO A 497 42.54 11.65 30.94
C PRO A 497 42.90 11.23 29.51
N VAL A 498 43.93 10.35 29.41
CA VAL A 498 44.37 9.79 28.12
C VAL A 498 43.17 9.10 27.50
N LYS A 499 42.62 9.67 26.42
CA LYS A 499 41.56 9.02 25.64
C LYS A 499 42.12 7.71 25.14
N GLU A 500 41.39 6.61 25.37
CA GLU A 500 41.77 5.31 24.85
C GLU A 500 41.93 5.42 23.32
N PRO A 501 42.99 4.86 22.72
CA PRO A 501 43.22 4.91 21.30
C PRO A 501 42.06 4.20 20.55
N PHE A 502 41.67 4.69 19.38
CA PHE A 502 40.68 4.06 18.54
C PHE A 502 41.17 2.68 18.10
N ASP A 503 40.34 1.65 18.27
CA ASP A 503 40.66 0.26 17.94
C ASP A 503 39.75 -0.30 16.82
N GLU A 504 40.08 -1.48 16.31
CA GLU A 504 39.26 -2.20 15.30
C GLU A 504 37.84 -2.51 15.81
N LYS A 505 37.64 -2.62 17.11
CA LYS A 505 36.32 -2.85 17.73
C LYS A 505 35.44 -1.59 17.59
N THR A 506 36.03 -0.42 17.80
CA THR A 506 35.36 0.87 17.60
C THR A 506 34.94 1.05 16.12
N LEU A 507 35.84 0.70 15.20
CA LEU A 507 35.54 0.74 13.76
C LEU A 507 34.39 -0.21 13.39
N LYS A 508 34.38 -1.45 13.93
CA LYS A 508 33.31 -2.43 13.73
C LYS A 508 31.98 -1.93 14.31
N LYS A 509 31.98 -1.36 15.50
CA LYS A 509 30.78 -0.78 16.14
C LYS A 509 30.16 0.32 15.26
N ASN A 510 30.98 1.23 14.73
CA ASN A 510 30.50 2.28 13.84
C ASN A 510 29.99 1.71 12.50
N ALA A 511 30.65 0.67 11.96
CA ALA A 511 30.17 -0.03 10.76
C ALA A 511 28.80 -0.70 10.95
N LEU A 512 28.54 -1.25 12.15
CA LEU A 512 27.22 -1.81 12.50
C LEU A 512 26.15 -0.70 12.56
N LEU A 513 26.47 0.47 13.13
CA LEU A 513 25.55 1.61 13.18
C LEU A 513 25.18 2.10 11.78
N ILE A 514 26.15 2.19 10.88
CA ILE A 514 25.90 2.53 9.46
C ILE A 514 25.05 1.45 8.78
N SER A 515 25.32 0.17 9.05
CA SER A 515 24.55 -0.95 8.49
C SER A 515 23.08 -0.92 8.96
N GLU A 516 22.83 -0.55 10.23
CA GLU A 516 21.48 -0.38 10.76
C GLU A 516 20.73 0.71 9.99
N LEU A 517 21.32 1.90 9.89
CA LEU A 517 20.71 3.04 9.20
C LEU A 517 20.41 2.73 7.74
N ILE A 518 21.36 2.10 7.02
CA ILE A 518 21.18 1.73 5.62
C ILE A 518 20.11 0.65 5.46
N GLY A 519 20.13 -0.39 6.32
CA GLY A 519 19.17 -1.50 6.25
C GLY A 519 17.73 -1.02 6.36
N ILE A 520 17.44 -0.18 7.35
CA ILE A 520 16.09 0.37 7.56
C ILE A 520 15.73 1.37 6.44
N ALA A 521 16.69 2.23 6.02
CA ALA A 521 16.43 3.19 4.93
C ALA A 521 16.07 2.45 3.63
N PHE A 522 16.82 1.41 3.25
CA PHE A 522 16.50 0.59 2.09
C PHE A 522 15.14 -0.10 2.23
N ALA A 523 14.83 -0.68 3.40
CA ALA A 523 13.52 -1.27 3.66
C ALA A 523 12.40 -0.26 3.37
N VAL A 524 12.45 0.93 3.98
CA VAL A 524 11.42 1.97 3.84
C VAL A 524 11.28 2.43 2.39
N PHE A 525 12.40 2.82 1.74
CA PHE A 525 12.33 3.44 0.41
C PHE A 525 12.10 2.45 -0.73
N VAL A 526 12.45 1.17 -0.54
CA VAL A 526 12.15 0.12 -1.52
C VAL A 526 10.67 -0.23 -1.52
N LEU A 527 10.04 -0.32 -0.33
CA LEU A 527 8.60 -0.52 -0.22
C LEU A 527 7.82 0.69 -0.77
N LEU A 528 8.23 1.91 -0.41
CA LEU A 528 7.64 3.13 -0.95
C LEU A 528 7.79 3.20 -2.48
N GLY A 529 8.95 2.79 -3.03
CA GLY A 529 9.20 2.74 -4.46
C GLY A 529 8.33 1.71 -5.18
N HIS A 530 8.06 0.55 -4.57
CA HIS A 530 7.14 -0.45 -5.12
C HIS A 530 5.70 0.06 -5.13
N SER A 531 5.30 0.81 -4.09
CA SER A 531 3.97 1.44 -4.01
C SER A 531 3.72 2.52 -5.08
N ALA A 532 4.74 2.95 -5.82
CA ALA A 532 4.57 3.81 -6.99
C ALA A 532 4.12 3.04 -8.26
N VAL A 533 4.14 1.69 -8.23
CA VAL A 533 3.76 0.82 -9.34
C VAL A 533 2.73 -0.24 -8.94
N ASP A 534 2.30 -0.24 -7.67
CA ASP A 534 1.24 -1.09 -7.13
C ASP A 534 0.51 -0.41 -5.95
N PHE A 535 -0.60 -1.00 -5.48
CA PHE A 535 -1.43 -0.43 -4.39
C PHE A 535 -1.07 -0.97 -3.00
N ASP A 536 0.21 -1.31 -2.73
CA ASP A 536 0.65 -1.95 -1.48
C ASP A 536 0.17 -1.23 -0.21
N LEU A 537 0.15 0.11 -0.21
CA LEU A 537 -0.23 0.91 0.95
C LEU A 537 -1.75 1.03 1.16
N SER A 538 -2.56 0.50 0.23
CA SER A 538 -4.00 0.30 0.45
C SER A 538 -4.27 -0.85 1.43
N LEU A 539 -3.26 -1.73 1.67
CA LEU A 539 -3.29 -2.71 2.75
C LEU A 539 -2.72 -2.10 4.03
N PRO A 540 -3.55 -1.81 5.04
CA PRO A 540 -3.10 -1.12 6.26
C PRO A 540 -1.96 -1.82 6.99
N ALA A 541 -1.89 -3.15 6.98
CA ALA A 541 -0.80 -3.88 7.62
C ALA A 541 0.58 -3.52 7.04
N ILE A 542 0.66 -3.30 5.73
CA ILE A 542 1.90 -2.90 5.04
C ILE A 542 2.23 -1.43 5.34
N ALA A 543 1.23 -0.55 5.30
CA ALA A 543 1.41 0.86 5.64
C ALA A 543 1.86 1.02 7.10
N ILE A 544 1.27 0.30 8.06
CA ILE A 544 1.69 0.27 9.47
C ILE A 544 3.16 -0.12 9.60
N ALA A 545 3.60 -1.16 8.90
CA ALA A 545 5.00 -1.58 8.93
C ALA A 545 5.94 -0.53 8.31
N LEU A 546 5.52 0.12 7.23
CA LEU A 546 6.27 1.21 6.59
C LEU A 546 6.45 2.40 7.55
N PHE A 547 5.37 2.83 8.19
CA PHE A 547 5.42 3.96 9.14
C PHE A 547 6.16 3.61 10.43
N ALA A 548 6.06 2.36 10.94
CA ALA A 548 6.87 1.87 12.04
C ALA A 548 8.36 1.81 11.69
N GLY A 549 8.69 1.31 10.49
CA GLY A 549 10.05 1.32 9.93
C GLY A 549 10.61 2.73 9.79
N THR A 550 9.78 3.70 9.38
CA THR A 550 10.17 5.11 9.29
C THR A 550 10.47 5.70 10.68
N GLY A 551 9.67 5.37 11.68
CA GLY A 551 9.96 5.74 13.08
C GLY A 551 11.29 5.14 13.56
N SER A 552 11.56 3.87 13.25
CA SER A 552 12.84 3.20 13.52
C SER A 552 14.01 3.88 12.81
N LEU A 553 13.84 4.30 11.54
CA LEU A 553 14.85 5.03 10.77
C LEU A 553 15.24 6.36 11.44
N LEU A 554 14.26 7.14 11.89
CA LEU A 554 14.53 8.40 12.56
C LEU A 554 15.21 8.17 13.93
N GLY A 555 14.82 7.12 14.67
CA GLY A 555 15.52 6.71 15.89
C GLY A 555 16.97 6.31 15.63
N SER A 556 17.25 5.61 14.54
CA SER A 556 18.63 5.29 14.14
C SER A 556 19.43 6.54 13.71
N CYS A 557 18.77 7.56 13.11
CA CYS A 557 19.40 8.86 12.86
C CYS A 557 19.79 9.57 14.18
N GLU A 558 18.94 9.53 15.20
CA GLU A 558 19.27 10.06 16.52
C GLU A 558 20.45 9.30 17.14
N ALA A 559 20.47 7.96 17.05
CA ALA A 559 21.55 7.14 17.59
C ALA A 559 22.92 7.46 16.98
N VAL A 560 22.98 7.84 15.69
CA VAL A 560 24.21 8.34 15.03
C VAL A 560 24.70 9.61 15.68
N LEU A 561 23.82 10.56 15.95
CA LEU A 561 24.16 11.85 16.55
C LEU A 561 24.48 11.75 18.05
N ASP A 562 23.98 10.72 18.74
CA ASP A 562 24.22 10.50 20.16
C ASP A 562 25.44 9.61 20.45
N ASP A 563 25.98 8.92 19.44
CA ASP A 563 27.17 8.09 19.62
C ASP A 563 28.38 8.93 19.99
N ASP A 564 28.95 8.66 21.17
CA ASP A 564 30.09 9.42 21.70
C ASP A 564 31.32 9.35 20.79
N THR A 565 31.51 8.23 20.10
CA THR A 565 32.62 8.08 19.13
C THR A 565 32.45 9.01 17.93
N VAL A 566 31.20 9.12 17.40
CA VAL A 566 30.88 10.03 16.30
C VAL A 566 31.09 11.48 16.71
N LYS A 567 30.62 11.84 17.92
CA LYS A 567 30.80 13.19 18.48
C LYS A 567 32.29 13.56 18.64
N ASP A 568 33.05 12.67 19.24
CA ASP A 568 34.49 12.90 19.51
C ASP A 568 35.29 13.05 18.23
N VAL A 569 35.03 12.20 17.25
CA VAL A 569 35.79 12.18 16.00
C VAL A 569 35.47 13.37 15.11
N LEU A 570 34.22 13.78 15.03
CA LEU A 570 33.77 14.92 14.21
C LEU A 570 33.86 16.26 14.94
N GLY A 571 34.38 16.30 16.17
CA GLY A 571 34.47 17.53 16.98
C GLY A 571 33.09 18.12 17.30
N LEU A 572 32.04 17.31 17.30
CA LEU A 572 30.71 17.74 17.68
C LEU A 572 30.68 17.89 19.19
N LYS A 573 30.73 19.12 19.70
CA LYS A 573 30.65 19.39 21.12
C LYS A 573 29.40 18.77 21.71
N SER A 574 29.53 18.16 22.90
CA SER A 574 28.39 17.71 23.69
C SER A 574 27.49 18.90 24.01
N GLN A 575 26.39 19.09 23.28
CA GLN A 575 25.40 20.14 23.49
C GLN A 575 24.53 19.88 24.74
N ALA A 576 25.08 19.23 25.76
CA ALA A 576 24.38 18.92 27.01
C ALA A 576 24.08 20.16 27.88
N GLN A 577 24.32 21.38 27.41
CA GLN A 577 24.19 22.60 28.24
C GLN A 577 23.30 23.72 27.67
N VAL A 578 22.36 23.47 26.78
CA VAL A 578 21.48 24.54 26.30
C VAL A 578 20.02 24.11 26.32
N SER A 579 19.41 24.08 27.43
CA SER A 579 18.06 24.50 27.88
C SER A 579 17.50 23.53 28.92
N PRO A 580 16.65 24.00 29.84
CA PRO A 580 16.03 23.13 30.88
C PRO A 580 15.09 22.07 30.32
N ASP A 581 14.71 22.14 29.02
CA ASP A 581 13.86 21.19 28.30
C ASP A 581 14.64 20.22 27.37
N GLY A 582 15.90 20.24 27.43
CA GLY A 582 16.90 19.17 27.25
C GLY A 582 17.20 18.63 25.88
N ARG A 583 16.42 18.69 24.83
CA ARG A 583 16.82 18.13 23.53
C ARG A 583 16.44 19.05 22.37
N GLN A 584 17.45 19.46 21.58
CA GLN A 584 17.18 20.03 20.26
C GLN A 584 16.52 18.95 19.37
N THR A 585 15.58 19.36 18.52
CA THR A 585 14.94 18.47 17.56
C THR A 585 15.98 17.83 16.63
N LEU A 586 15.70 16.60 16.15
CA LEU A 586 16.58 15.88 15.23
C LEU A 586 16.90 16.72 13.98
N TRP A 587 15.93 17.47 13.48
CA TRP A 587 16.11 18.38 12.35
C TRP A 587 17.17 19.46 12.65
N ARG A 588 17.08 20.18 13.79
CA ARG A 588 18.07 21.20 14.16
C ARG A 588 19.47 20.64 14.37
N ARG A 589 19.55 19.42 14.88
CA ARG A 589 20.84 18.72 15.08
C ARG A 589 21.48 18.32 13.77
N LEU A 590 20.69 17.95 12.77
CA LEU A 590 21.18 17.61 11.42
C LEU A 590 21.50 18.86 10.57
N PHE A 591 20.77 19.95 10.77
CA PHE A 591 20.87 21.20 10.02
C PHE A 591 21.02 22.42 10.95
N PRO A 592 22.22 22.61 11.61
CA PRO A 592 22.47 23.76 12.46
C PRO A 592 22.46 25.04 11.61
N LYS A 593 21.90 26.14 12.15
CA LYS A 593 21.98 27.45 11.53
C LYS A 593 23.42 28.02 11.71
N GLU A 594 23.94 28.72 10.71
CA GLU A 594 25.28 29.35 10.77
C GLU A 594 25.49 30.26 12.01
N LYS A 595 24.43 30.90 12.50
CA LYS A 595 24.49 31.71 13.74
C LYS A 595 24.77 30.88 15.01
N ASP A 596 24.35 29.61 15.01
CA ASP A 596 24.58 28.71 16.15
C ASP A 596 26.06 28.26 16.24
N LEU A 597 26.85 28.49 15.17
CA LEU A 597 28.27 28.17 15.09
C LEU A 597 29.20 29.33 15.51
N HIS A 598 28.72 30.59 15.52
CA HIS A 598 29.54 31.79 15.77
C HIS A 598 29.29 32.44 17.14
N GLU A 599 28.32 32.01 17.95
CA GLU A 599 28.05 32.59 19.25
C GLU A 599 29.04 32.20 20.40
N GLU A 600 30.03 31.36 20.13
CA GLU A 600 30.96 30.86 21.15
C GLU A 600 32.29 31.58 21.28
N ASP A 601 32.53 32.69 20.57
CA ASP A 601 33.80 33.43 20.65
C ASP A 601 33.73 34.73 21.52
N ALA A 602 32.67 34.85 22.34
CA ALA A 602 32.56 35.92 23.30
C ALA A 602 33.10 35.51 24.68
N SER A 603 34.41 35.25 24.79
CA SER A 603 35.10 35.18 26.05
C SER A 603 35.35 36.58 26.62
N LYS A 604 34.31 37.24 27.13
CA LYS A 604 34.43 38.35 28.07
C LYS A 604 33.41 38.15 29.18
N PRO A 605 33.85 38.11 30.46
CA PRO A 605 32.92 38.06 31.60
C PRO A 605 32.26 39.42 31.80
N GLY A 606 31.08 39.61 31.17
CA GLY A 606 30.17 40.67 31.52
C GLY A 606 29.41 40.38 32.81
N PRO A 607 28.93 41.37 33.59
CA PRO A 607 28.25 41.13 34.84
C PRO A 607 26.95 40.33 34.60
N LYS A 608 26.81 39.18 35.30
CA LYS A 608 25.60 38.36 35.26
C LYS A 608 24.42 39.12 35.87
N THR A 609 23.70 39.86 35.09
CA THR A 609 22.34 40.29 35.46
C THR A 609 21.43 39.06 35.37
N GLN A 610 21.10 38.48 36.50
CA GLN A 610 20.05 37.49 36.64
C GLN A 610 18.69 38.16 36.35
N TYR A 611 18.28 38.17 35.10
CA TYR A 611 16.85 38.37 34.77
C TYR A 611 16.11 37.10 35.20
N PRO A 612 14.98 37.19 35.95
CA PRO A 612 14.13 36.05 36.20
C PRO A 612 13.62 35.55 34.83
N GLN A 613 14.12 34.37 34.39
CA GLN A 613 13.56 33.73 33.22
C GLN A 613 12.10 33.47 33.48
N LYS A 614 11.22 34.15 32.74
CA LYS A 614 9.80 33.81 32.70
C LYS A 614 9.74 32.34 32.29
N LYS A 615 9.26 31.46 33.17
CA LYS A 615 8.90 30.08 32.86
C LYS A 615 7.89 30.14 31.72
N GLY A 616 8.36 29.90 30.52
CA GLY A 616 7.56 30.05 29.30
C GLY A 616 6.91 28.73 28.91
N PHE A 617 6.05 28.77 27.91
CA PHE A 617 5.34 27.65 27.29
C PHE A 617 6.21 26.42 26.99
N THR A 618 7.51 26.59 26.79
CA THR A 618 8.52 25.54 26.55
C THR A 618 8.63 24.53 27.70
N GLU A 619 8.38 24.92 28.96
CA GLU A 619 8.48 24.00 30.11
C GLU A 619 7.33 22.97 30.15
N TYR A 620 6.19 23.26 29.50
CA TYR A 620 4.99 22.41 29.47
C TYR A 620 4.72 21.76 28.10
N ARG A 621 5.65 21.87 27.16
CA ARG A 621 5.49 21.34 25.80
C ARG A 621 5.17 19.84 25.80
N TYR A 622 5.73 19.07 26.72
CA TYR A 622 5.42 17.63 26.84
C TYR A 622 3.94 17.35 27.17
N LEU A 623 3.27 18.25 27.92
CA LEU A 623 1.83 18.15 28.19
C LEU A 623 1.02 18.41 26.92
N PHE A 624 1.43 19.40 26.13
CA PHE A 624 0.80 19.64 24.83
C PHE A 624 0.94 18.41 23.91
N ASP A 625 2.12 17.82 23.83
CA ASP A 625 2.37 16.60 23.04
C ASP A 625 1.51 15.44 23.56
N ALA A 626 1.43 15.25 24.87
CA ALA A 626 0.62 14.19 25.47
C ALA A 626 -0.88 14.37 25.17
N VAL A 627 -1.40 15.59 25.29
CA VAL A 627 -2.80 15.90 25.00
C VAL A 627 -3.11 15.71 23.51
N THR A 628 -2.27 16.18 22.62
CA THR A 628 -2.48 15.99 21.17
C THR A 628 -2.47 14.52 20.77
N ILE A 629 -1.60 13.70 21.37
CA ILE A 629 -1.56 12.26 21.15
C ILE A 629 -2.79 11.56 21.75
N LEU A 630 -3.26 11.99 22.91
CA LEU A 630 -4.49 11.46 23.49
C LEU A 630 -5.71 11.82 22.61
N CYS A 631 -5.77 13.07 22.11
CA CYS A 631 -6.82 13.47 21.15
C CYS A 631 -6.76 12.61 19.87
N LEU A 632 -5.58 12.31 19.35
CA LEU A 632 -5.40 11.43 18.20
C LEU A 632 -5.88 9.99 18.52
N ALA A 633 -5.59 9.47 19.71
CA ALA A 633 -6.08 8.17 20.15
C ALA A 633 -7.62 8.11 20.18
N LEU A 634 -8.25 9.12 20.75
CA LEU A 634 -9.73 9.21 20.81
C LEU A 634 -10.35 9.41 19.42
N LEU A 635 -9.69 10.19 18.55
CA LEU A 635 -10.11 10.41 17.16
C LEU A 635 -10.10 9.12 16.34
N ILE A 636 -9.23 8.17 16.67
CA ILE A 636 -9.19 6.84 16.05
C ILE A 636 -10.20 5.90 16.73
N MET A 637 -10.12 5.77 18.06
CA MET A 637 -10.83 4.75 18.83
C MET A 637 -12.35 4.92 18.76
N ILE A 638 -12.86 6.13 18.99
CA ILE A 638 -14.30 6.36 19.08
C ILE A 638 -15.03 6.05 17.76
N PRO A 639 -14.61 6.56 16.59
CA PRO A 639 -15.27 6.22 15.33
C PRO A 639 -15.06 4.74 14.95
N ALA A 640 -13.86 4.19 15.15
CA ALA A 640 -13.57 2.80 14.82
C ALA A 640 -14.46 1.82 15.62
N ASP A 641 -14.58 2.00 16.94
CA ASP A 641 -15.47 1.20 17.80
C ASP A 641 -16.94 1.37 17.41
N ARG A 642 -17.35 2.60 17.13
CA ARG A 642 -18.72 2.91 16.73
C ARG A 642 -19.07 2.18 15.43
N TYR A 643 -18.25 2.30 14.39
CA TYR A 643 -18.52 1.69 13.09
C TYR A 643 -18.41 0.16 13.15
N TYR A 644 -17.44 -0.36 13.89
CA TYR A 644 -17.34 -1.80 14.12
C TYR A 644 -18.60 -2.37 14.80
N LYS A 645 -19.14 -1.64 15.79
CA LYS A 645 -20.42 -2.02 16.44
C LYS A 645 -21.57 -2.03 15.45
N GLY A 646 -21.67 -1.06 14.55
CA GLY A 646 -22.64 -1.04 13.44
C GLY A 646 -22.53 -2.28 12.56
N MET A 647 -21.31 -2.66 12.18
CA MET A 647 -21.07 -3.88 11.39
C MET A 647 -21.51 -5.16 12.11
N VAL A 648 -21.23 -5.26 13.42
CA VAL A 648 -21.67 -6.44 14.22
C VAL A 648 -23.18 -6.54 14.24
N TYR A 649 -23.91 -5.42 14.43
CA TYR A 649 -25.36 -5.41 14.34
C TYR A 649 -25.86 -5.77 12.93
N GLY A 650 -25.23 -5.22 11.88
CA GLY A 650 -25.56 -5.56 10.50
C GLY A 650 -25.39 -7.05 10.20
N SER A 651 -24.27 -7.64 10.62
CA SER A 651 -24.04 -9.09 10.47
C SER A 651 -25.08 -9.94 11.21
N GLN A 652 -25.47 -9.52 12.42
CA GLN A 652 -26.51 -10.20 13.17
C GLN A 652 -27.88 -10.07 12.47
N GLY A 653 -28.17 -8.89 11.91
CA GLY A 653 -29.39 -8.65 11.15
C GLY A 653 -29.51 -9.55 9.92
N ILE A 654 -28.42 -9.66 9.13
CA ILE A 654 -28.38 -10.60 7.99
C ILE A 654 -28.61 -12.04 8.46
N TYR A 655 -27.94 -12.46 9.54
CA TYR A 655 -28.07 -13.81 10.07
C TYR A 655 -29.54 -14.12 10.47
N ASP A 656 -30.22 -13.21 11.20
CA ASP A 656 -31.59 -13.40 11.65
C ASP A 656 -32.59 -13.43 10.46
N MET A 657 -32.38 -12.57 9.45
CA MET A 657 -33.16 -12.60 8.20
C MET A 657 -33.01 -13.95 7.50
N TYR A 658 -31.80 -14.50 7.43
CA TYR A 658 -31.55 -15.82 6.85
C TYR A 658 -32.22 -16.98 7.61
N GLN A 659 -32.39 -16.82 8.93
CA GLN A 659 -33.12 -17.81 9.78
C GLN A 659 -34.64 -17.65 9.70
N GLY A 660 -35.16 -16.68 8.96
CA GLY A 660 -36.59 -16.38 8.84
C GLY A 660 -37.11 -15.46 9.96
N ASN A 661 -36.24 -14.94 10.82
CA ASN A 661 -36.59 -13.98 11.88
C ASN A 661 -36.54 -12.56 11.31
N THR A 662 -37.33 -12.29 10.26
CA THR A 662 -37.24 -11.06 9.45
C THR A 662 -37.41 -9.78 10.28
N GLU A 663 -38.37 -9.73 11.18
CA GLU A 663 -38.62 -8.56 12.01
C GLU A 663 -37.47 -8.26 12.98
N GLN A 664 -36.88 -9.28 13.59
CA GLN A 664 -35.71 -9.15 14.45
C GLN A 664 -34.49 -8.69 13.62
N GLY A 665 -34.34 -9.22 12.40
CA GLY A 665 -33.28 -8.81 11.47
C GLY A 665 -33.39 -7.34 11.09
N ARG A 666 -34.61 -6.84 10.76
CA ARG A 666 -34.85 -5.39 10.49
C ARG A 666 -34.44 -4.53 11.68
N GLN A 667 -34.80 -4.92 12.92
CA GLN A 667 -34.43 -4.16 14.13
C GLN A 667 -32.90 -4.09 14.30
N TYR A 668 -32.17 -5.19 14.04
CA TYR A 668 -30.70 -5.16 14.08
C TYR A 668 -30.11 -4.28 12.98
N MET A 669 -30.67 -4.26 11.78
CA MET A 669 -30.24 -3.36 10.71
C MET A 669 -30.47 -1.88 11.04
N GLU A 670 -31.60 -1.54 11.65
CA GLU A 670 -31.87 -0.19 12.14
C GLU A 670 -30.89 0.24 13.24
N GLU A 671 -30.53 -0.69 14.16
CA GLU A 671 -29.49 -0.42 15.14
C GLU A 671 -28.13 -0.23 14.44
N ALA A 672 -27.79 -1.04 13.42
CA ALA A 672 -26.58 -0.87 12.64
C ALA A 672 -26.48 0.53 12.03
N MET A 673 -27.55 1.03 11.42
CA MET A 673 -27.63 2.37 10.84
C MET A 673 -27.38 3.49 11.87
N LYS A 674 -27.76 3.32 13.15
CA LYS A 674 -27.49 4.32 14.22
C LYS A 674 -26.00 4.44 14.52
N TYR A 675 -25.26 3.34 14.45
CA TYR A 675 -23.82 3.31 14.71
C TYR A 675 -23.00 3.62 13.45
N ASP A 676 -23.43 3.12 12.29
CA ASP A 676 -22.75 3.28 11.01
C ASP A 676 -23.74 3.81 9.94
N PRO A 677 -24.02 5.12 9.95
CA PRO A 677 -25.06 5.71 9.12
C PRO A 677 -24.69 5.90 7.65
N TYR A 678 -23.45 5.58 7.25
CA TYR A 678 -22.94 5.79 5.90
C TYR A 678 -22.80 4.50 5.08
N THR A 679 -23.27 3.37 5.59
CA THR A 679 -23.28 2.07 4.91
C THR A 679 -24.61 1.84 4.20
N PRO A 680 -24.67 1.88 2.85
CA PRO A 680 -25.91 1.78 2.09
C PRO A 680 -26.53 0.37 2.08
N SER A 681 -25.75 -0.67 2.40
CA SER A 681 -26.27 -2.05 2.41
C SER A 681 -27.36 -2.26 3.48
N TYR A 682 -27.29 -1.59 4.63
CA TYR A 682 -28.28 -1.78 5.68
C TYR A 682 -29.70 -1.41 5.25
N PRO A 683 -29.96 -0.20 4.73
CA PRO A 683 -31.30 0.12 4.23
C PRO A 683 -31.68 -0.73 3.00
N LEU A 684 -30.74 -1.14 2.13
CA LEU A 684 -31.05 -2.02 1.02
C LEU A 684 -31.49 -3.43 1.46
N ASP A 685 -30.87 -3.98 2.48
CA ASP A 685 -31.26 -5.29 3.03
C ASP A 685 -32.64 -5.22 3.69
N ILE A 686 -32.95 -4.12 4.39
CA ILE A 686 -34.32 -3.87 4.90
C ILE A 686 -35.32 -3.77 3.73
N ALA A 687 -35.00 -3.00 2.68
CA ALA A 687 -35.84 -2.85 1.52
C ALA A 687 -36.19 -4.19 0.86
N ARG A 688 -35.22 -5.08 0.70
CA ARG A 688 -35.42 -6.43 0.14
C ARG A 688 -36.44 -7.23 0.93
N THR A 689 -36.45 -7.13 2.25
CA THR A 689 -37.41 -7.85 3.07
C THR A 689 -38.85 -7.32 2.94
N TYR A 690 -39.00 -5.99 2.76
CA TYR A 690 -40.31 -5.38 2.49
C TYR A 690 -40.79 -5.65 1.07
N ILE A 691 -39.91 -5.80 0.11
CA ILE A 691 -40.25 -6.24 -1.25
C ILE A 691 -40.77 -7.68 -1.23
N GLN A 692 -40.08 -8.55 -0.50
CA GLN A 692 -40.55 -9.92 -0.34
C GLN A 692 -41.94 -9.96 0.30
N GLU A 693 -42.17 -9.19 1.38
CA GLU A 693 -43.45 -9.07 2.05
C GLU A 693 -44.53 -8.53 1.09
N TYR A 694 -44.22 -7.54 0.26
CA TYR A 694 -45.12 -7.02 -0.77
C TYR A 694 -45.57 -8.12 -1.75
N PHE A 695 -44.65 -8.93 -2.25
CA PHE A 695 -44.99 -10.02 -3.17
C PHE A 695 -45.78 -11.15 -2.52
N GLU A 696 -45.60 -11.37 -1.21
CA GLU A 696 -46.35 -12.38 -0.45
C GLU A 696 -47.77 -11.91 -0.07
N THR A 697 -47.93 -10.64 0.29
CA THR A 697 -49.18 -10.10 0.87
C THR A 697 -49.96 -9.18 -0.08
N ASN A 698 -49.30 -8.71 -1.15
CA ASN A 698 -49.82 -7.67 -2.05
C ASN A 698 -50.21 -6.36 -1.30
N ASP A 699 -49.51 -6.04 -0.17
CA ASP A 699 -49.78 -4.83 0.60
C ASP A 699 -48.96 -3.61 0.05
N PRO A 700 -49.65 -2.57 -0.50
CA PRO A 700 -48.97 -1.37 -1.01
C PRO A 700 -48.14 -0.61 0.04
N ALA A 701 -48.46 -0.78 1.35
CA ALA A 701 -47.71 -0.14 2.40
C ALA A 701 -46.29 -0.70 2.51
N SER A 702 -46.13 -2.01 2.29
CA SER A 702 -44.80 -2.67 2.23
C SER A 702 -43.97 -2.18 1.04
N ALA A 703 -44.59 -2.00 -0.15
CA ALA A 703 -43.93 -1.41 -1.32
C ALA A 703 -43.45 0.04 -1.05
N GLY A 704 -44.31 0.87 -0.44
CA GLY A 704 -43.97 2.23 -0.07
C GLY A 704 -42.82 2.32 0.96
N THR A 705 -42.82 1.38 1.93
CA THR A 705 -41.74 1.29 2.92
C THR A 705 -40.43 0.84 2.30
N ALA A 706 -40.48 -0.14 1.39
CA ALA A 706 -39.29 -0.56 0.63
C ALA A 706 -38.67 0.60 -0.16
N LYS A 707 -39.52 1.38 -0.89
CA LYS A 707 -39.07 2.56 -1.62
C LYS A 707 -38.39 3.59 -0.72
N MET A 708 -38.94 3.87 0.45
CA MET A 708 -38.32 4.78 1.41
C MET A 708 -36.87 4.37 1.78
N TYR A 709 -36.64 3.06 1.99
CA TYR A 709 -35.30 2.57 2.31
C TYR A 709 -34.38 2.59 1.09
N ILE A 710 -34.88 2.37 -0.14
CA ILE A 710 -34.14 2.50 -1.38
C ILE A 710 -33.67 3.97 -1.56
N ASP A 711 -34.59 4.91 -1.41
CA ASP A 711 -34.29 6.36 -1.49
C ASP A 711 -33.24 6.78 -0.45
N LEU A 712 -33.33 6.23 0.77
CA LEU A 712 -32.32 6.45 1.80
C LEU A 712 -30.94 5.91 1.40
N ALA A 713 -30.85 4.72 0.79
CA ALA A 713 -29.58 4.17 0.31
C ALA A 713 -28.95 5.03 -0.79
N LEU A 714 -29.75 5.57 -1.72
CA LEU A 714 -29.29 6.50 -2.75
C LEU A 714 -28.78 7.82 -2.14
N GLN A 715 -29.41 8.34 -1.08
CA GLN A 715 -28.96 9.53 -0.37
C GLN A 715 -27.62 9.29 0.38
N ILE A 716 -27.47 8.11 0.98
CA ILE A 716 -26.23 7.74 1.71
C ILE A 716 -25.04 7.62 0.74
N SER A 717 -25.25 7.02 -0.43
CA SER A 717 -24.16 6.71 -1.38
C SER A 717 -24.56 7.04 -2.83
N PRO A 718 -24.69 8.32 -3.18
CA PRO A 718 -25.18 8.75 -4.51
C PRO A 718 -24.19 8.44 -5.64
N ASN A 719 -22.91 8.23 -5.34
CA ASN A 719 -21.85 7.97 -6.32
C ASN A 719 -21.38 6.50 -6.34
N SER A 720 -22.01 5.60 -5.59
CA SER A 720 -21.68 4.17 -5.62
C SER A 720 -22.42 3.46 -6.76
N LEU A 721 -21.65 2.91 -7.69
CA LEU A 721 -22.19 2.10 -8.78
C LEU A 721 -23.01 0.91 -8.24
N SER A 722 -22.46 0.14 -7.31
CA SER A 722 -23.11 -1.05 -6.75
C SER A 722 -24.44 -0.70 -6.09
N SER A 723 -24.49 0.40 -5.31
CA SER A 723 -25.74 0.86 -4.69
C SER A 723 -26.76 1.29 -5.72
N LYS A 724 -26.36 2.08 -6.74
CA LYS A 724 -27.28 2.52 -7.82
C LYS A 724 -27.86 1.35 -8.61
N VAL A 725 -27.04 0.38 -9.00
CA VAL A 725 -27.51 -0.80 -9.75
C VAL A 725 -28.47 -1.64 -8.90
N THR A 726 -28.17 -1.81 -7.60
CA THR A 726 -29.11 -2.51 -6.69
C THR A 726 -30.40 -1.74 -6.54
N CYS A 727 -30.36 -0.43 -6.29
CA CYS A 727 -31.56 0.41 -6.17
C CYS A 727 -32.42 0.36 -7.43
N LEU A 728 -31.80 0.47 -8.61
CA LEU A 728 -32.49 0.34 -9.89
C LEU A 728 -33.25 -0.99 -9.98
N GLN A 729 -32.59 -2.12 -9.70
CA GLN A 729 -33.21 -3.45 -9.76
C GLN A 729 -34.39 -3.58 -8.78
N LEU A 730 -34.27 -2.99 -7.59
CA LEU A 730 -35.34 -3.03 -6.58
C LEU A 730 -36.51 -2.11 -6.97
N LEU A 731 -36.25 -0.96 -7.57
CA LEU A 731 -37.29 -0.04 -8.08
C LEU A 731 -38.02 -0.64 -9.27
N ASP A 732 -37.30 -1.23 -10.21
CA ASP A 732 -37.87 -1.94 -11.35
C ASP A 732 -38.81 -3.07 -10.91
N ALA A 733 -38.38 -3.90 -9.94
CA ALA A 733 -39.18 -4.97 -9.37
C ALA A 733 -40.46 -4.45 -8.66
N LEU A 734 -40.45 -3.24 -8.14
CA LEU A 734 -41.61 -2.57 -7.51
C LEU A 734 -42.51 -1.83 -8.51
N GLY A 735 -42.13 -1.74 -9.80
CA GLY A 735 -42.86 -1.03 -10.83
C GLY A 735 -42.60 0.49 -10.87
N TYR A 736 -41.56 1.00 -10.19
CA TYR A 736 -41.12 2.40 -10.29
C TYR A 736 -40.18 2.60 -11.47
N TYR A 737 -40.72 2.41 -12.69
CA TYR A 737 -39.94 2.34 -13.93
C TYR A 737 -39.25 3.65 -14.31
N ASP A 738 -39.87 4.80 -13.97
CA ASP A 738 -39.31 6.12 -14.25
C ASP A 738 -37.99 6.34 -13.49
N GLU A 739 -38.02 6.11 -12.20
CA GLU A 739 -36.83 6.26 -11.34
C GLU A 739 -35.78 5.21 -11.69
N ALA A 740 -36.18 4.00 -12.05
CA ALA A 740 -35.24 2.97 -12.52
C ALA A 740 -34.54 3.40 -13.81
N ALA A 741 -35.27 3.94 -14.80
CA ALA A 741 -34.70 4.45 -16.05
C ALA A 741 -33.78 5.65 -15.83
N GLU A 742 -34.12 6.58 -14.89
CA GLU A 742 -33.24 7.70 -14.54
C GLU A 742 -31.91 7.21 -13.95
N ILE A 743 -31.93 6.25 -13.05
CA ILE A 743 -30.72 5.66 -12.48
C ILE A 743 -29.92 4.95 -13.56
N ALA A 744 -30.56 4.21 -14.47
CA ALA A 744 -29.90 3.53 -15.58
C ALA A 744 -29.16 4.54 -16.49
N TYR A 745 -29.79 5.66 -16.80
CA TYR A 745 -29.19 6.75 -17.58
C TYR A 745 -27.96 7.33 -16.89
N GLU A 746 -28.03 7.62 -15.58
CA GLU A 746 -26.89 8.07 -14.81
C GLU A 746 -25.75 7.03 -14.78
N VAL A 747 -26.07 5.73 -14.60
CA VAL A 747 -25.09 4.66 -14.58
C VAL A 747 -24.31 4.57 -15.90
N THR A 748 -24.96 4.77 -17.06
CA THR A 748 -24.24 4.80 -18.35
C THR A 748 -23.28 5.99 -18.48
N HIS A 749 -23.48 7.06 -17.74
CA HIS A 749 -22.53 8.19 -17.66
C HIS A 749 -21.41 7.92 -16.67
N MET A 750 -21.66 7.13 -15.60
CA MET A 750 -20.64 6.72 -14.67
C MET A 750 -19.70 5.68 -15.29
N ILE A 751 -20.22 4.71 -16.05
CA ILE A 751 -19.47 3.60 -16.64
C ILE A 751 -19.73 3.48 -18.14
N PRO A 752 -19.17 4.36 -18.95
CA PRO A 752 -19.51 4.47 -20.37
C PRO A 752 -18.90 3.41 -21.29
N LEU A 753 -18.07 2.49 -20.78
CA LEU A 753 -17.41 1.44 -21.57
C LEU A 753 -18.00 0.05 -21.36
N HIS A 754 -19.04 -0.10 -20.55
CA HIS A 754 -19.70 -1.38 -20.26
C HIS A 754 -21.04 -1.51 -20.96
N MET A 755 -21.12 -2.39 -21.96
CA MET A 755 -22.33 -2.64 -22.76
C MET A 755 -23.55 -3.01 -21.91
N GLN A 756 -23.37 -3.83 -20.87
CA GLN A 756 -24.47 -4.27 -20.00
C GLN A 756 -25.29 -3.11 -19.40
N PHE A 757 -24.69 -1.93 -19.20
CA PHE A 757 -25.42 -0.79 -18.65
C PHE A 757 -26.18 -0.01 -19.72
N TYR A 758 -25.74 -0.07 -20.99
CA TYR A 758 -26.54 0.43 -22.11
C TYR A 758 -27.72 -0.49 -22.43
N GLU A 759 -27.55 -1.81 -22.29
CA GLU A 759 -28.66 -2.77 -22.38
C GLU A 759 -29.67 -2.52 -21.26
N LEU A 760 -29.19 -2.32 -20.03
CA LEU A 760 -30.02 -1.99 -18.87
C LEU A 760 -30.78 -0.67 -19.08
N LEU A 761 -30.12 0.37 -19.61
CA LEU A 761 -30.76 1.64 -19.98
C LEU A 761 -31.83 1.43 -21.05
N ALA A 762 -31.54 0.67 -22.12
CA ALA A 762 -32.49 0.39 -23.16
C ALA A 762 -33.71 -0.34 -22.62
N ASP A 763 -33.52 -1.36 -21.79
CA ASP A 763 -34.58 -2.17 -21.22
C ASP A 763 -35.46 -1.41 -20.22
N THR A 764 -34.88 -0.70 -19.27
CA THR A 764 -35.63 0.11 -18.29
C THR A 764 -36.34 1.29 -18.96
N SER A 765 -35.67 1.99 -19.90
CA SER A 765 -36.29 3.10 -20.62
C SER A 765 -37.42 2.63 -21.52
N LYS A 766 -37.29 1.46 -22.19
CA LYS A 766 -38.34 0.80 -22.94
C LYS A 766 -39.55 0.51 -22.05
N THR A 767 -39.31 -0.08 -20.87
CA THR A 767 -40.40 -0.44 -19.94
C THR A 767 -41.13 0.81 -19.46
N ALA A 768 -40.42 1.87 -19.05
CA ALA A 768 -41.04 3.14 -18.66
C ALA A 768 -41.85 3.75 -19.79
N LEU A 769 -41.26 3.83 -20.99
CA LEU A 769 -41.90 4.38 -22.20
C LEU A 769 -43.20 3.63 -22.54
N LEU A 770 -43.18 2.28 -22.57
CA LEU A 770 -44.34 1.46 -22.87
C LEU A 770 -45.42 1.54 -21.78
N THR A 771 -45.02 1.72 -20.53
CA THR A 771 -45.97 1.94 -19.42
C THR A 771 -46.75 3.25 -19.64
N HIS A 772 -46.08 4.35 -19.96
CA HIS A 772 -46.73 5.63 -20.27
C HIS A 772 -47.61 5.54 -21.49
N ALA A 773 -47.15 4.91 -22.58
CA ALA A 773 -47.91 4.68 -23.78
C ALA A 773 -49.17 3.87 -23.53
N GLY A 774 -49.07 2.80 -22.75
CA GLY A 774 -50.19 1.97 -22.32
C GLY A 774 -51.22 2.75 -21.51
N GLN A 775 -50.75 3.60 -20.58
CA GLN A 775 -51.67 4.43 -19.78
C GLN A 775 -52.50 5.39 -20.64
N ILE A 776 -51.90 6.06 -21.63
CA ILE A 776 -52.64 6.92 -22.57
C ILE A 776 -53.76 6.14 -23.26
N VAL A 777 -53.46 4.94 -23.75
CA VAL A 777 -54.44 4.12 -24.50
C VAL A 777 -55.49 3.49 -23.60
N VAL A 778 -55.10 2.91 -22.45
CA VAL A 778 -56.02 2.17 -21.54
C VAL A 778 -56.99 3.13 -20.85
N TYR A 779 -56.55 4.33 -20.46
CA TYR A 779 -57.39 5.29 -19.73
C TYR A 779 -57.95 6.40 -20.62
N ASP A 780 -57.69 6.36 -21.94
CA ASP A 780 -58.13 7.36 -22.91
C ASP A 780 -57.81 8.78 -22.48
N LEU A 781 -56.55 9.02 -22.10
CA LEU A 781 -56.09 10.26 -21.48
C LEU A 781 -56.12 11.40 -22.49
N GLU A 782 -56.61 12.56 -22.05
CA GLU A 782 -56.69 13.80 -22.87
C GLU A 782 -56.09 15.00 -22.10
N GLY A 783 -55.77 16.08 -22.81
CA GLY A 783 -55.33 17.37 -22.23
C GLY A 783 -53.97 17.26 -21.55
N GLU A 784 -53.82 17.90 -20.37
CA GLU A 784 -52.56 18.05 -19.65
C GLU A 784 -52.00 16.70 -19.21
N GLU A 785 -52.83 15.77 -18.79
CA GLU A 785 -52.39 14.40 -18.42
C GLU A 785 -51.78 13.64 -19.57
N LYS A 786 -52.37 13.71 -20.79
CA LYS A 786 -51.78 13.15 -22.00
C LYS A 786 -50.44 13.80 -22.34
N GLU A 787 -50.34 15.13 -22.20
CA GLU A 787 -49.12 15.89 -22.50
C GLU A 787 -47.99 15.48 -21.58
N ASP A 788 -48.22 15.26 -20.28
CA ASP A 788 -47.22 14.80 -19.30
C ASP A 788 -46.68 13.41 -19.68
N HIS A 789 -47.58 12.45 -19.99
CA HIS A 789 -47.17 11.11 -20.46
C HIS A 789 -46.40 11.17 -21.76
N MET A 790 -46.80 12.04 -22.71
CA MET A 790 -46.10 12.22 -24.00
C MET A 790 -44.73 12.84 -23.81
N GLU A 791 -44.52 13.73 -22.84
CA GLU A 791 -43.20 14.27 -22.51
C GLU A 791 -42.29 13.16 -21.97
N ALA A 792 -42.78 12.29 -21.06
CA ALA A 792 -42.05 11.14 -20.58
C ALA A 792 -41.68 10.16 -21.69
N ILE A 793 -42.59 9.83 -22.59
CA ILE A 793 -42.34 8.95 -23.76
C ILE A 793 -41.22 9.57 -24.62
N LYS A 794 -41.28 10.84 -24.97
CA LYS A 794 -40.23 11.53 -25.74
C LYS A 794 -38.88 11.53 -25.06
N LYS A 795 -38.85 11.71 -23.72
CA LYS A 795 -37.63 11.67 -22.91
C LYS A 795 -36.94 10.30 -23.01
N TYR A 796 -37.69 9.21 -22.77
CA TYR A 796 -37.11 7.87 -22.77
C TYR A 796 -36.75 7.40 -24.20
N ALA A 797 -37.56 7.73 -25.19
CA ALA A 797 -37.24 7.51 -26.60
C ALA A 797 -35.92 8.23 -27.02
N GLY A 798 -35.73 9.47 -26.53
CA GLY A 798 -34.50 10.22 -26.72
C GLY A 798 -33.29 9.50 -26.16
N TRP A 799 -33.37 9.00 -24.93
CA TRP A 799 -32.27 8.25 -24.31
C TRP A 799 -31.91 6.97 -25.07
N ILE A 800 -32.91 6.21 -25.51
CA ILE A 800 -32.67 4.99 -26.31
C ILE A 800 -31.97 5.35 -27.64
N LYS A 801 -32.40 6.41 -28.31
CA LYS A 801 -31.84 6.84 -29.61
C LYS A 801 -30.41 7.41 -29.48
N GLU A 802 -30.05 7.96 -28.34
CA GLU A 802 -28.68 8.42 -28.07
C GLU A 802 -27.65 7.29 -27.93
N ILE A 803 -28.06 6.05 -27.58
CA ILE A 803 -27.15 4.94 -27.29
C ILE A 803 -26.16 4.67 -28.44
N PRO A 804 -26.58 4.48 -29.72
CA PRO A 804 -25.66 4.17 -30.81
C PRO A 804 -24.60 5.28 -31.02
N GLU A 805 -24.98 6.55 -30.93
CA GLU A 805 -24.09 7.69 -31.10
C GLU A 805 -23.05 7.74 -29.96
N ARG A 806 -23.50 7.57 -28.74
CA ARG A 806 -22.60 7.51 -27.56
C ARG A 806 -21.60 6.36 -27.64
N LEU A 807 -22.02 5.21 -28.14
CA LEU A 807 -21.13 4.06 -28.34
C LEU A 807 -20.05 4.36 -29.38
N GLU A 808 -20.42 4.96 -30.53
CA GLU A 808 -19.48 5.34 -31.58
C GLU A 808 -18.51 6.42 -31.15
N GLU A 809 -18.97 7.41 -30.38
CA GLU A 809 -18.08 8.41 -29.76
C GLU A 809 -17.02 7.73 -28.90
N ARG A 810 -17.42 6.77 -28.06
CA ARG A 810 -16.48 6.05 -27.20
C ARG A 810 -15.50 5.20 -27.97
N LYS A 811 -15.94 4.47 -29.01
CA LYS A 811 -15.06 3.71 -29.90
C LYS A 811 -13.99 4.59 -30.56
N SER A 812 -14.36 5.76 -31.04
CA SER A 812 -13.47 6.69 -31.75
C SER A 812 -12.30 7.19 -30.87
N ARG A 813 -12.44 7.15 -29.56
CA ARG A 813 -11.39 7.54 -28.61
C ARG A 813 -10.33 6.46 -28.41
N VAL A 814 -10.64 5.19 -28.73
CA VAL A 814 -9.73 4.05 -28.54
C VAL A 814 -8.79 3.97 -29.73
N THR A 815 -7.59 4.54 -29.61
CA THR A 815 -6.59 4.58 -30.68
C THR A 815 -5.19 4.26 -30.16
N GLY A 816 -4.31 3.74 -31.00
CA GLY A 816 -2.90 3.55 -30.69
C GLY A 816 -2.64 2.53 -29.57
N LEU A 817 -2.04 2.97 -28.44
CA LEU A 817 -1.71 2.06 -27.33
C LEU A 817 -2.96 1.52 -26.61
N TYR A 818 -4.08 2.22 -26.66
CA TYR A 818 -5.31 1.77 -26.02
C TYR A 818 -5.89 0.51 -26.70
N GLU A 819 -5.73 0.36 -28.02
CA GLU A 819 -6.16 -0.81 -28.79
C GLU A 819 -5.46 -2.11 -28.37
N ILE A 820 -4.23 -2.00 -27.78
CA ILE A 820 -3.47 -3.14 -27.29
C ILE A 820 -4.15 -3.76 -26.06
N THR A 821 -4.79 -2.93 -25.24
CA THR A 821 -5.38 -3.34 -23.96
C THR A 821 -6.81 -3.85 -24.13
N TRP A 822 -7.54 -3.29 -25.09
CA TRP A 822 -8.95 -3.57 -25.25
C TRP A 822 -9.41 -3.43 -26.71
N ASN A 823 -10.36 -4.28 -27.11
CA ASN A 823 -10.97 -4.24 -28.45
C ASN A 823 -12.22 -3.37 -28.41
N PRO A 824 -12.24 -2.18 -29.06
CA PRO A 824 -13.40 -1.29 -29.06
C PRO A 824 -14.63 -1.87 -29.78
N ASN A 825 -14.48 -2.89 -30.63
CA ASN A 825 -15.59 -3.55 -31.29
C ASN A 825 -16.52 -4.33 -30.33
N THR A 826 -16.18 -4.42 -29.05
CA THR A 826 -17.11 -4.91 -28.03
C THR A 826 -18.22 -3.91 -27.69
N LEU A 827 -18.07 -2.63 -28.07
CA LEU A 827 -19.10 -1.59 -27.93
C LEU A 827 -19.98 -1.53 -29.20
N ASN A 828 -20.76 -2.56 -29.48
CA ASN A 828 -21.72 -2.55 -30.57
C ASN A 828 -23.15 -2.63 -30.03
N THR A 829 -24.10 -2.04 -30.76
CA THR A 829 -25.52 -2.21 -30.43
C THR A 829 -25.89 -3.70 -30.40
N THR A 830 -26.48 -4.11 -29.29
CA THR A 830 -26.91 -5.50 -29.04
C THR A 830 -28.35 -5.72 -29.47
N PRO A 831 -28.81 -6.98 -29.58
CA PRO A 831 -30.20 -7.29 -29.89
C PRO A 831 -31.20 -6.59 -28.95
N THR A 832 -30.90 -6.46 -27.66
CA THR A 832 -31.76 -5.75 -26.68
C THR A 832 -31.92 -4.26 -27.06
N ILE A 833 -30.81 -3.60 -27.42
CA ILE A 833 -30.83 -2.19 -27.82
C ILE A 833 -31.57 -2.04 -29.17
N HIS A 834 -31.38 -2.98 -30.10
CA HIS A 834 -32.12 -2.98 -31.36
C HIS A 834 -33.61 -3.17 -31.14
N LEU A 835 -34.03 -4.03 -30.21
CA LEU A 835 -35.45 -4.17 -29.88
C LEU A 835 -36.02 -2.84 -29.34
N ALA A 836 -35.37 -2.21 -28.38
CA ALA A 836 -35.83 -0.93 -27.86
C ALA A 836 -35.90 0.18 -28.95
N LEU A 837 -34.89 0.27 -29.81
CA LEU A 837 -34.91 1.19 -30.96
C LEU A 837 -36.08 0.89 -31.91
N GLY A 838 -36.32 -0.37 -32.25
CA GLY A 838 -37.43 -0.79 -33.09
C GLY A 838 -38.79 -0.38 -32.53
N GLN A 839 -38.96 -0.51 -31.20
CA GLN A 839 -40.16 -0.07 -30.49
C GLN A 839 -40.33 1.46 -30.51
N VAL A 840 -39.26 2.22 -30.31
CA VAL A 840 -39.27 3.69 -30.41
C VAL A 840 -39.70 4.11 -31.84
N TYR A 841 -39.10 3.55 -32.89
CA TYR A 841 -39.44 3.87 -34.25
C TYR A 841 -40.88 3.44 -34.65
N PHE A 842 -41.41 2.37 -34.02
CA PHE A 842 -42.81 2.00 -34.13
C PHE A 842 -43.73 3.11 -33.61
N LEU A 843 -43.45 3.67 -32.45
CA LEU A 843 -44.19 4.78 -31.83
C LEU A 843 -44.06 6.08 -32.64
N GLU A 844 -42.93 6.29 -33.33
CA GLU A 844 -42.70 7.42 -34.24
C GLU A 844 -43.35 7.21 -35.66
N GLY A 845 -43.87 6.01 -35.94
CA GLY A 845 -44.43 5.69 -37.22
C GLY A 845 -43.41 5.49 -38.36
N ASP A 846 -42.11 5.38 -38.02
CA ASP A 846 -41.05 5.14 -39.00
C ASP A 846 -40.92 3.63 -39.25
N VAL A 847 -41.71 3.15 -40.23
CA VAL A 847 -41.81 1.74 -40.62
C VAL A 847 -40.48 1.14 -41.02
N GLN A 848 -39.62 1.90 -41.71
CA GLN A 848 -38.38 1.37 -42.29
C GLN A 848 -37.33 1.13 -41.23
N LEU A 849 -37.10 2.13 -40.38
CA LEU A 849 -36.16 2.00 -39.24
C LEU A 849 -36.68 0.98 -38.21
N CYS A 850 -37.99 0.98 -37.96
CA CYS A 850 -38.60 -0.03 -37.09
C CYS A 850 -38.30 -1.47 -37.59
N LEU A 851 -38.55 -1.77 -38.87
CA LEU A 851 -38.28 -3.08 -39.44
C LEU A 851 -36.80 -3.47 -39.41
N GLU A 852 -35.91 -2.53 -39.72
CA GLU A 852 -34.46 -2.77 -39.67
C GLU A 852 -34.02 -3.18 -38.26
N HIS A 853 -34.43 -2.43 -37.25
CA HIS A 853 -34.02 -2.70 -35.86
C HIS A 853 -34.68 -3.95 -35.27
N LEU A 854 -35.96 -4.19 -35.54
CA LEU A 854 -36.62 -5.43 -35.08
C LEU A 854 -35.99 -6.69 -35.72
N ASN A 855 -35.64 -6.64 -37.02
CA ASN A 855 -34.93 -7.74 -37.66
C ASN A 855 -33.54 -7.99 -37.05
N SER A 856 -32.85 -6.93 -36.62
CA SER A 856 -31.55 -7.05 -35.92
C SER A 856 -31.73 -7.65 -34.54
N ALA A 857 -32.85 -7.41 -33.86
CA ALA A 857 -33.18 -7.97 -32.56
C ALA A 857 -33.40 -9.49 -32.58
N LEU A 858 -33.84 -10.04 -33.73
CA LEU A 858 -34.01 -11.49 -33.92
C LEU A 858 -32.70 -12.31 -33.77
N ALA A 859 -31.54 -11.66 -33.71
CA ALA A 859 -30.28 -12.35 -33.47
C ALA A 859 -30.19 -12.98 -32.06
N SER A 860 -31.06 -12.60 -31.14
CA SER A 860 -31.17 -13.23 -29.81
C SER A 860 -32.39 -14.16 -29.71
N ALA A 861 -32.16 -15.40 -29.32
CA ALA A 861 -33.23 -16.37 -29.11
C ALA A 861 -34.19 -15.96 -27.97
N ASP A 862 -33.68 -15.32 -26.96
CA ASP A 862 -34.45 -14.88 -25.77
C ASP A 862 -35.44 -13.75 -26.09
N LEU A 863 -35.22 -13.02 -27.19
CA LEU A 863 -36.05 -11.90 -27.62
C LEU A 863 -37.01 -12.26 -28.76
N LEU A 864 -37.04 -13.54 -29.22
CA LEU A 864 -37.84 -13.98 -30.40
C LEU A 864 -39.34 -13.76 -30.21
N GLU A 865 -39.87 -14.07 -29.03
CA GLU A 865 -41.31 -13.93 -28.76
C GLU A 865 -41.72 -12.48 -28.74
N GLU A 866 -41.03 -11.62 -27.98
CA GLU A 866 -41.31 -10.20 -27.90
C GLU A 866 -41.15 -9.54 -29.27
N THR A 867 -40.01 -9.76 -29.96
CA THR A 867 -39.73 -9.19 -31.27
C THR A 867 -40.71 -9.67 -32.31
N GLY A 868 -41.14 -10.93 -32.25
CA GLY A 868 -42.10 -11.51 -33.15
C GLY A 868 -43.50 -10.87 -33.06
N ASN A 869 -43.94 -10.52 -31.83
CA ASN A 869 -45.20 -9.81 -31.60
C ASN A 869 -45.14 -8.37 -32.18
N TRP A 870 -44.03 -7.63 -31.95
CA TRP A 870 -43.82 -6.29 -32.56
C TRP A 870 -43.75 -6.34 -34.08
N LEU A 871 -43.10 -7.31 -34.70
CA LEU A 871 -43.10 -7.52 -36.15
C LEU A 871 -44.49 -7.87 -36.67
N SER A 872 -45.28 -8.65 -35.94
CA SER A 872 -46.68 -8.98 -36.33
C SER A 872 -47.57 -7.75 -36.26
N ALA A 873 -47.40 -6.91 -35.24
CA ALA A 873 -48.08 -5.62 -35.12
C ALA A 873 -47.70 -4.66 -36.27
N LEU A 874 -46.41 -4.55 -36.61
CA LEU A 874 -45.94 -3.74 -37.75
C LEU A 874 -46.58 -4.18 -39.06
N ARG A 875 -46.69 -5.51 -39.31
CA ARG A 875 -47.39 -6.05 -40.50
C ARG A 875 -48.85 -5.70 -40.50
N THR A 876 -49.50 -5.52 -39.35
CA THR A 876 -50.94 -5.20 -39.23
C THR A 876 -51.21 -3.74 -39.57
N VAL A 877 -50.29 -2.82 -39.20
CA VAL A 877 -50.47 -1.36 -39.34
C VAL A 877 -49.78 -0.76 -40.59
N SER A 878 -49.00 -1.54 -41.35
CA SER A 878 -48.28 -1.08 -42.54
C SER A 878 -48.33 -2.08 -43.69
N ASP A 879 -48.10 -1.59 -44.95
CA ASP A 879 -48.07 -2.43 -46.15
C ASP A 879 -46.69 -3.10 -46.41
N VAL A 880 -45.79 -3.10 -45.43
CA VAL A 880 -44.43 -3.66 -45.55
C VAL A 880 -44.43 -5.18 -45.43
N GLN A 881 -43.61 -5.84 -46.27
CA GLN A 881 -43.39 -7.27 -46.15
C GLN A 881 -42.54 -7.58 -44.94
N VAL A 882 -43.15 -8.17 -43.91
CA VAL A 882 -42.49 -8.61 -42.69
C VAL A 882 -42.31 -10.12 -42.72
N THR A 883 -41.05 -10.58 -42.52
CA THR A 883 -40.77 -12.01 -42.39
C THR A 883 -40.75 -12.33 -40.90
N LEU A 884 -41.67 -13.16 -40.45
CA LEU A 884 -41.72 -13.61 -39.06
C LEU A 884 -40.77 -14.79 -38.85
N PRO A 885 -40.25 -14.99 -37.59
CA PRO A 885 -39.42 -16.12 -37.27
C PRO A 885 -40.10 -17.47 -37.58
N GLU A 886 -39.30 -18.47 -37.99
CA GLU A 886 -39.81 -19.79 -38.35
C GLU A 886 -40.41 -20.48 -37.08
N GLY A 887 -41.67 -20.91 -37.19
CA GLY A 887 -42.40 -21.54 -36.11
C GLY A 887 -43.00 -20.57 -35.08
N PHE A 888 -42.84 -19.27 -35.22
CA PHE A 888 -43.42 -18.28 -34.32
C PHE A 888 -44.97 -18.19 -34.51
N GLN A 889 -45.70 -18.17 -33.41
CA GLN A 889 -47.14 -17.90 -33.38
C GLN A 889 -47.38 -16.62 -32.57
N ALA A 890 -47.97 -15.64 -33.26
CA ALA A 890 -48.28 -14.38 -32.63
C ALA A 890 -49.43 -14.53 -31.60
N ASP A 891 -49.35 -13.77 -30.50
CA ASP A 891 -50.46 -13.57 -29.60
C ASP A 891 -51.33 -12.43 -30.12
N ASP A 892 -52.54 -12.76 -30.61
CA ASP A 892 -53.41 -11.79 -31.26
C ASP A 892 -53.84 -10.65 -30.33
N GLU A 893 -54.00 -10.88 -29.04
CA GLU A 893 -54.34 -9.83 -28.07
C GLU A 893 -53.18 -8.87 -27.86
N VAL A 894 -51.96 -9.39 -27.67
CA VAL A 894 -50.74 -8.62 -27.57
C VAL A 894 -50.44 -7.83 -28.84
N VAL A 895 -50.62 -8.44 -30.00
CA VAL A 895 -50.40 -7.77 -31.30
C VAL A 895 -51.38 -6.62 -31.50
N GLN A 896 -52.64 -6.75 -31.09
CA GLN A 896 -53.63 -5.68 -31.18
C GLN A 896 -53.30 -4.52 -30.24
N ALA A 897 -52.90 -4.83 -29.01
CA ALA A 897 -52.48 -3.83 -28.04
C ALA A 897 -51.26 -3.04 -28.58
N ILE A 898 -50.23 -3.73 -29.09
CA ILE A 898 -49.06 -3.07 -29.70
C ILE A 898 -49.49 -2.22 -30.94
N ALA A 899 -50.34 -2.74 -31.79
CA ALA A 899 -50.79 -2.03 -33.01
C ALA A 899 -51.47 -0.67 -32.70
N SER A 900 -52.16 -0.57 -31.53
CA SER A 900 -52.77 0.69 -31.07
C SER A 900 -51.77 1.80 -30.72
N LEU A 901 -50.50 1.47 -30.52
CA LEU A 901 -49.42 2.40 -30.19
C LEU A 901 -48.71 3.00 -31.43
N PHE A 902 -49.04 2.52 -32.64
CA PHE A 902 -48.32 2.92 -33.87
C PHE A 902 -48.48 4.40 -34.18
N GLY A 903 -47.36 5.11 -34.34
CA GLY A 903 -47.34 6.52 -34.70
C GLY A 903 -47.77 7.47 -33.59
N MET A 904 -47.93 7.00 -32.36
CA MET A 904 -48.40 7.79 -31.20
C MET A 904 -47.58 9.08 -30.97
N MET A 905 -46.30 9.08 -31.35
CA MET A 905 -45.40 10.24 -31.19
C MET A 905 -45.51 11.24 -32.33
N VAL A 906 -46.27 10.94 -33.39
CA VAL A 906 -46.47 11.83 -34.56
C VAL A 906 -47.61 12.82 -34.34
N GLU A 907 -48.60 12.45 -33.50
CA GLU A 907 -49.71 13.32 -33.13
C GLU A 907 -49.31 14.32 -32.04
#